data_a447520ee1264229d836e130c9cf00b8
#
_entry.id   a447520ee1264229d836e130c9cf00b8
#
_cell.length_a   1.000
_cell.length_b   1.000
_cell.length_c   1.000
_cell.angle_alpha   90.00
_cell.angle_beta   90.00
_cell.angle_gamma   90.00
#
_symmetry.space_group_name_H-M   'P 1'
#
loop_
_entity.id
_entity.type
_entity.pdbx_description
1 polymer ?
#
loop_
_entity_poly.entity_id
_entity_poly.type
_entity_poly.pdbx_seq_one_letter_code
_entity_poly.pdbx_strand_id
1 'polypeptide(L)'
;MEEQGHSEMEIIPSESHPHIQLLKSNRELLVTHIRNTQCLVDNLLKNDYFSAEDAEIVCACPTQPDKVPRGQGRVRKILDLVQSKGEEVSEFFLYLLQQLADAYVDLRPWLLEIGFSPSLLTQSKVVVNTDPVSRYTQQLRHHLGRDSKFVLCYAQKEELPLEEIYMDTIMELVGFSNESLGSLNSLACLLDHTTGILNEQGETIFILGDAGVGKSMLLQRLQSLWATGRLDTGVKFFFHFRCRMFSCFKESDRLCLQDLLFKHYCYPERDPEEVFAFLLRFPHVALFTFDGLDELHSDLDLSRVPDSSCPWEPAHPLVLLANLLSGKLLKGASKLLTARTGIEVPRQFLRKKVLLRGFSPSHLRAYARRMFPERALQDRLLSQLEANPNLCSLCSVPLFCWIIFRCFQHFRAAFEGSPQLPDCTMTLTDVFLLVTEVHLNRMQPSSLVQRNTRSPVETLHAGRDTLCSLGQVAHRGMEKSLFVFTQEEVQASGLQERDMQLGFLRALPELGPRGDQQSYEFFHLTLQAFFTAFFLVLDDRVGTQELLRFFQEWMPPAGAATTSCYPPFLPFQCLQGSGPAREDLFKNKDHFQFTNLFLCGLLSKAKQKLLRHLVPAAALRRKRKALWAHLFSSLRGYLKSLPRVQVESFNQVQAMPTFIWMLRCIYETQSQKVGQLAARGICANYLKLTYCNACSADCSALSFVLHHFPKRLALDLDNNNLNDYGVRELQPCFSRLTVLRLSVNQITDSGVKVLSEELTKYKIVTYLGLYNNQITDVGARLGKNKITSEGGKYLALAVKNSKSISEVGMWGNQVGDEGAKAFAEALRNHPSLTTLSLASNGISTEGGKSLARALQQNTSLEILWLTQNELNDEVAESLAEMLKVNQTLKHLWLIQNQITAKGTAQLADALQSNTGITEICLNGNLIKPEEAKVYEDEKRIICF
;
A
#
# COMPACT_ATOMS: atom_id res chain seq x y z
N MET A 1 -83.47 20.06 -45.74
CA MET A 1 -83.12 20.79 -44.50
C MET A 1 -81.70 20.41 -44.26
N GLU A 2 -80.71 21.16 -44.73
CA GLU A 2 -80.08 22.25 -44.04
C GLU A 2 -79.05 21.66 -43.00
N GLU A 3 -77.78 21.88 -42.97
CA GLU A 3 -77.01 23.04 -43.41
C GLU A 3 -75.48 22.72 -43.25
N GLN A 4 -74.63 23.28 -44.10
CA GLN A 4 -73.41 24.03 -43.81
C GLN A 4 -72.33 23.27 -43.05
N GLY A 5 -71.19 22.95 -43.56
CA GLY A 5 -70.24 23.81 -44.32
C GLY A 5 -69.27 24.55 -43.37
N HIS A 6 -68.20 23.91 -42.98
CA HIS A 6 -67.02 24.65 -42.63
C HIS A 6 -65.77 23.85 -43.06
N SER A 7 -64.99 24.45 -43.92
CA SER A 7 -63.68 24.03 -44.39
C SER A 7 -62.70 24.11 -43.20
N GLU A 8 -62.23 22.99 -42.78
CA GLU A 8 -60.99 22.92 -41.96
C GLU A 8 -59.81 22.82 -42.91
N MET A 9 -58.93 23.82 -42.85
CA MET A 9 -57.62 23.82 -43.46
C MET A 9 -56.85 22.65 -42.87
N GLU A 10 -56.43 21.68 -43.68
CA GLU A 10 -55.43 20.70 -43.35
C GLU A 10 -54.12 21.43 -42.95
N ILE A 11 -53.84 21.41 -41.66
CA ILE A 11 -52.52 21.73 -41.14
C ILE A 11 -51.57 20.57 -41.54
N ILE A 12 -50.66 20.87 -42.46
CA ILE A 12 -49.55 20.00 -42.85
C ILE A 12 -48.78 19.68 -41.56
N PRO A 13 -48.55 18.39 -41.18
CA PRO A 13 -47.75 18.07 -40.01
C PRO A 13 -46.32 18.60 -40.22
N SER A 14 -45.81 19.41 -39.33
CA SER A 14 -44.40 19.83 -39.27
C SER A 14 -43.48 18.62 -39.42
N GLU A 15 -42.44 18.79 -40.25
CA GLU A 15 -41.37 17.79 -40.46
C GLU A 15 -40.95 17.18 -39.11
N SER A 16 -41.20 15.88 -38.97
CA SER A 16 -40.77 15.14 -37.78
C SER A 16 -39.27 14.91 -37.88
N HIS A 17 -38.49 15.47 -36.96
CA HIS A 17 -37.04 15.21 -36.81
C HIS A 17 -36.81 14.06 -35.80
N PRO A 18 -36.95 12.80 -36.21
CA PRO A 18 -37.00 11.65 -35.30
C PRO A 18 -35.66 11.45 -34.54
N HIS A 19 -34.52 11.71 -35.15
CA HIS A 19 -33.23 11.48 -34.55
C HIS A 19 -32.89 12.56 -33.50
N ILE A 20 -33.24 13.84 -33.77
CA ILE A 20 -33.13 14.93 -32.78
C ILE A 20 -34.01 14.64 -31.57
N GLN A 21 -35.24 14.15 -31.78
CA GLN A 21 -36.13 13.80 -30.66
C GLN A 21 -35.59 12.62 -29.86
N LEU A 22 -35.04 11.60 -30.51
CA LEU A 22 -34.42 10.44 -29.88
C LEU A 22 -33.24 10.84 -28.99
N LEU A 23 -32.39 11.73 -29.49
CA LEU A 23 -31.26 12.28 -28.68
C LEU A 23 -31.72 13.13 -27.49
N LYS A 24 -32.80 13.90 -27.66
CA LYS A 24 -33.40 14.70 -26.59
C LYS A 24 -34.02 13.84 -25.50
N SER A 25 -34.78 12.84 -25.85
CA SER A 25 -35.45 11.94 -24.90
C SER A 25 -34.47 11.10 -24.08
N ASN A 26 -33.29 10.77 -24.64
CA ASN A 26 -32.30 9.94 -23.99
C ASN A 26 -31.05 10.72 -23.53
N ARG A 27 -31.18 12.05 -23.42
CA ARG A 27 -30.05 12.95 -23.14
C ARG A 27 -29.29 12.58 -21.86
N GLU A 28 -29.98 12.36 -20.74
CA GLU A 28 -29.32 12.04 -19.47
C GLU A 28 -28.66 10.65 -19.48
N LEU A 29 -29.21 9.68 -20.19
CA LEU A 29 -28.59 8.39 -20.45
C LEU A 29 -27.26 8.56 -21.19
N LEU A 30 -27.25 9.33 -22.28
CA LEU A 30 -26.08 9.61 -23.09
C LEU A 30 -25.02 10.37 -22.30
N VAL A 31 -25.39 11.38 -21.52
CA VAL A 31 -24.50 12.16 -20.66
C VAL A 31 -23.85 11.28 -19.58
N THR A 32 -24.57 10.30 -19.07
CA THR A 32 -24.07 9.40 -18.02
C THR A 32 -23.10 8.35 -18.55
N HIS A 33 -23.33 7.84 -19.75
CA HIS A 33 -22.61 6.68 -20.28
C HIS A 33 -21.57 7.00 -21.36
N ILE A 34 -21.61 8.15 -22.01
CA ILE A 34 -20.54 8.60 -22.90
C ILE A 34 -19.41 9.20 -22.06
N ARG A 35 -18.26 8.52 -22.04
CA ARG A 35 -17.10 8.95 -21.25
C ARG A 35 -15.91 9.38 -22.10
N ASN A 36 -15.70 8.79 -23.26
CA ASN A 36 -14.65 9.16 -24.19
C ASN A 36 -15.21 10.09 -25.28
N THR A 37 -15.11 11.41 -25.05
CA THR A 37 -15.65 12.42 -25.97
C THR A 37 -14.71 12.75 -27.11
N GLN A 38 -13.41 12.47 -26.98
CA GLN A 38 -12.42 12.87 -28.00
C GLN A 38 -12.65 12.13 -29.33
N CYS A 39 -12.89 10.83 -29.25
CA CYS A 39 -13.17 10.00 -30.43
C CYS A 39 -14.42 10.49 -31.21
N LEU A 40 -15.46 10.92 -30.49
CA LEU A 40 -16.67 11.47 -31.11
C LEU A 40 -16.38 12.79 -31.81
N VAL A 41 -15.67 13.70 -31.16
CA VAL A 41 -15.28 15.02 -31.73
C VAL A 41 -14.40 14.82 -32.96
N ASP A 42 -13.38 13.94 -32.88
CA ASP A 42 -12.46 13.68 -33.97
C ASP A 42 -13.20 13.10 -35.22
N ASN A 43 -14.17 12.23 -35.03
CA ASN A 43 -14.98 11.68 -36.11
C ASN A 43 -15.97 12.71 -36.68
N LEU A 44 -16.57 13.57 -35.86
CA LEU A 44 -17.45 14.65 -36.33
C LEU A 44 -16.66 15.72 -37.12
N LEU A 45 -15.43 16.06 -36.69
CA LEU A 45 -14.51 16.92 -37.44
C LEU A 45 -14.12 16.32 -38.78
N LYS A 46 -13.70 15.04 -38.77
CA LYS A 46 -13.22 14.35 -39.98
C LYS A 46 -14.26 14.21 -41.07
N ASN A 47 -15.54 14.20 -40.71
CA ASN A 47 -16.64 14.08 -41.63
C ASN A 47 -17.32 15.42 -41.91
N ASP A 48 -16.68 16.55 -41.60
CA ASP A 48 -17.12 17.93 -41.85
C ASP A 48 -18.43 18.31 -41.15
N TYR A 49 -18.87 17.57 -40.12
CA TYR A 49 -20.05 17.90 -39.35
C TYR A 49 -19.74 18.90 -38.23
N PHE A 50 -18.48 18.91 -37.73
CA PHE A 50 -17.97 19.92 -36.80
C PHE A 50 -16.87 20.74 -37.46
N SER A 51 -16.83 22.02 -37.15
CA SER A 51 -15.69 22.92 -37.47
C SER A 51 -14.62 22.87 -36.37
N ALA A 52 -13.44 23.44 -36.66
CA ALA A 52 -12.38 23.59 -35.65
C ALA A 52 -12.85 24.43 -34.44
N GLU A 53 -13.73 25.40 -34.67
CA GLU A 53 -14.35 26.24 -33.64
C GLU A 53 -15.31 25.43 -32.75
N ASP A 54 -16.09 24.49 -33.34
CA ASP A 54 -16.96 23.61 -32.57
C ASP A 54 -16.14 22.69 -31.63
N ALA A 55 -15.01 22.19 -32.11
CA ALA A 55 -14.11 21.37 -31.31
C ALA A 55 -13.48 22.16 -30.15
N GLU A 56 -13.10 23.41 -30.40
CA GLU A 56 -12.60 24.32 -29.34
C GLU A 56 -13.69 24.62 -28.31
N ILE A 57 -14.94 24.85 -28.72
CA ILE A 57 -16.07 25.06 -27.83
C ILE A 57 -16.30 23.84 -26.91
N VAL A 58 -16.16 22.63 -27.44
CA VAL A 58 -16.27 21.40 -26.63
C VAL A 58 -15.08 21.28 -25.65
N CYS A 59 -13.87 21.66 -26.10
CA CYS A 59 -12.65 21.57 -25.28
C CYS A 59 -12.54 22.67 -24.21
N ALA A 60 -13.02 23.88 -24.50
CA ALA A 60 -12.93 25.07 -23.66
C ALA A 60 -13.92 25.11 -22.48
N CYS A 61 -14.46 23.98 -22.03
CA CYS A 61 -15.41 23.93 -20.94
C CYS A 61 -14.76 24.35 -19.61
N PRO A 62 -15.10 25.51 -19.00
CA PRO A 62 -14.52 25.94 -17.74
C PRO A 62 -14.95 24.98 -16.63
N THR A 63 -13.98 24.56 -15.84
CA THR A 63 -14.17 23.75 -14.64
C THR A 63 -14.77 24.61 -13.53
N GLN A 64 -16.08 24.55 -13.33
CA GLN A 64 -16.66 24.96 -12.05
C GLN A 64 -16.53 23.79 -11.07
N PRO A 65 -16.00 24.01 -9.84
CA PRO A 65 -15.57 22.90 -8.97
C PRO A 65 -16.70 22.07 -8.34
N ASP A 66 -17.95 22.51 -8.31
CA ASP A 66 -18.83 22.02 -7.24
C ASP A 66 -20.04 21.17 -7.61
N LYS A 67 -20.36 20.88 -8.86
CA LYS A 67 -21.63 20.15 -9.14
C LYS A 67 -21.68 19.13 -10.30
N VAL A 68 -20.68 18.99 -11.19
CA VAL A 68 -20.78 18.05 -12.33
C VAL A 68 -19.45 17.30 -12.56
N PRO A 69 -19.43 15.96 -12.71
CA PRO A 69 -18.22 15.20 -13.08
C PRO A 69 -17.60 15.70 -14.38
N ARG A 70 -16.28 15.83 -14.45
CA ARG A 70 -15.49 16.50 -15.51
C ARG A 70 -15.80 16.07 -16.94
N GLY A 71 -16.35 14.88 -17.20
CA GLY A 71 -16.70 14.39 -18.55
C GLY A 71 -18.09 14.80 -19.01
N GLN A 72 -19.04 14.95 -18.14
CA GLN A 72 -20.46 15.17 -18.49
C GLN A 72 -20.73 16.53 -19.14
N GLY A 73 -19.97 17.55 -18.78
CA GLY A 73 -20.08 18.88 -19.39
C GLY A 73 -19.72 18.89 -20.88
N ARG A 74 -18.69 18.14 -21.28
CA ARG A 74 -18.31 17.99 -22.70
C ARG A 74 -19.35 17.23 -23.49
N VAL A 75 -19.91 16.14 -22.93
CA VAL A 75 -20.98 15.38 -23.60
C VAL A 75 -22.22 16.24 -23.85
N ARG A 76 -22.63 17.03 -22.86
CA ARG A 76 -23.75 17.97 -22.99
C ARG A 76 -23.54 18.96 -24.14
N LYS A 77 -22.34 19.54 -24.26
CA LYS A 77 -22.00 20.45 -25.36
C LYS A 77 -21.99 19.74 -26.73
N ILE A 78 -21.45 18.52 -26.81
CA ILE A 78 -21.50 17.72 -28.05
C ILE A 78 -22.95 17.50 -28.44
N LEU A 79 -23.81 17.08 -27.54
CA LEU A 79 -25.23 16.85 -27.81
C LEU A 79 -25.95 18.14 -28.21
N ASP A 80 -25.64 19.28 -27.59
CA ASP A 80 -26.20 20.59 -27.97
C ASP A 80 -25.81 20.97 -29.40
N LEU A 81 -24.51 20.83 -29.73
CA LEU A 81 -24.02 21.13 -31.10
C LEU A 81 -24.60 20.17 -32.13
N VAL A 82 -24.63 18.85 -31.87
CA VAL A 82 -25.19 17.86 -32.76
C VAL A 82 -26.66 18.17 -33.07
N GLN A 83 -27.45 18.47 -32.03
CA GLN A 83 -28.88 18.80 -32.18
C GLN A 83 -29.08 20.14 -32.87
N SER A 84 -28.23 21.16 -32.66
CA SER A 84 -28.31 22.47 -33.31
C SER A 84 -27.99 22.42 -34.82
N LYS A 85 -27.13 21.46 -35.22
CA LYS A 85 -26.71 21.29 -36.64
C LYS A 85 -27.68 20.48 -37.49
N GLY A 86 -28.74 19.93 -36.90
CA GLY A 86 -29.88 19.36 -37.61
C GLY A 86 -29.94 17.83 -37.60
N GLU A 87 -30.91 17.34 -38.39
CA GLU A 87 -31.31 15.91 -38.39
C GLU A 87 -30.21 15.00 -38.95
N GLU A 88 -29.54 15.43 -40.03
CA GLU A 88 -28.45 14.66 -40.67
C GLU A 88 -27.28 14.44 -39.71
N VAL A 89 -26.90 15.47 -38.93
CA VAL A 89 -25.80 15.38 -37.95
C VAL A 89 -26.23 14.49 -36.78
N SER A 90 -27.50 14.54 -36.40
CA SER A 90 -28.04 13.70 -35.32
C SER A 90 -28.11 12.22 -35.72
N GLU A 91 -28.50 11.92 -36.96
CA GLU A 91 -28.46 10.58 -37.54
C GLU A 91 -27.03 10.04 -37.60
N PHE A 92 -26.10 10.85 -38.11
CA PHE A 92 -24.69 10.47 -38.16
C PHE A 92 -24.11 10.22 -36.77
N PHE A 93 -24.47 11.02 -35.77
CA PHE A 93 -24.02 10.84 -34.40
C PHE A 93 -24.52 9.53 -33.79
N LEU A 94 -25.78 9.15 -34.03
CA LEU A 94 -26.33 7.85 -33.61
C LEU A 94 -25.64 6.69 -34.31
N TYR A 95 -25.38 6.83 -35.60
CA TYR A 95 -24.61 5.84 -36.35
C TYR A 95 -23.19 5.68 -35.82
N LEU A 96 -22.53 6.78 -35.49
CA LEU A 96 -21.19 6.78 -34.89
C LEU A 96 -21.20 6.07 -33.52
N LEU A 97 -22.21 6.31 -32.68
CA LEU A 97 -22.36 5.59 -31.41
C LEU A 97 -22.56 4.08 -31.62
N GLN A 98 -23.28 3.69 -32.65
CA GLN A 98 -23.47 2.28 -33.00
C GLN A 98 -22.18 1.62 -33.50
N GLN A 99 -21.40 2.31 -34.35
CA GLN A 99 -20.09 1.83 -34.79
C GLN A 99 -19.07 1.73 -33.66
N LEU A 100 -19.20 2.58 -32.66
CA LEU A 100 -18.36 2.63 -31.49
C LEU A 100 -19.01 1.92 -30.28
N ALA A 101 -19.98 1.05 -30.49
CA ALA A 101 -20.71 0.37 -29.42
C ALA A 101 -19.82 -0.44 -28.47
N ASP A 102 -18.69 -0.94 -28.96
CA ASP A 102 -17.70 -1.65 -28.15
C ASP A 102 -16.91 -0.71 -27.22
N ALA A 103 -16.81 0.57 -27.57
CA ALA A 103 -16.22 1.61 -26.70
C ALA A 103 -17.23 2.15 -25.67
N TYR A 104 -18.54 1.97 -25.92
CA TYR A 104 -19.63 2.43 -25.07
C TYR A 104 -20.53 1.26 -24.65
N VAL A 105 -19.95 0.29 -23.96
CA VAL A 105 -20.60 -0.99 -23.59
C VAL A 105 -21.92 -0.76 -22.83
N ASP A 106 -21.97 0.26 -22.00
CA ASP A 106 -23.16 0.60 -21.20
C ASP A 106 -24.33 1.16 -22.05
N LEU A 107 -24.05 1.65 -23.27
CA LEU A 107 -25.05 2.11 -24.24
C LEU A 107 -25.52 1.01 -25.20
N ARG A 108 -24.83 -0.11 -25.28
CA ARG A 108 -25.12 -1.19 -26.20
C ARG A 108 -26.54 -1.77 -26.09
N PRO A 109 -27.09 -2.00 -24.87
CA PRO A 109 -28.49 -2.45 -24.73
C PRO A 109 -29.48 -1.46 -25.33
N TRP A 110 -29.28 -0.16 -25.04
CA TRP A 110 -30.12 0.90 -25.56
C TRP A 110 -30.01 1.04 -27.09
N LEU A 111 -28.80 0.97 -27.67
CA LEU A 111 -28.57 1.01 -29.09
C LEU A 111 -29.26 -0.17 -29.84
N LEU A 112 -29.34 -1.33 -29.21
CA LEU A 112 -30.06 -2.50 -29.71
C LEU A 112 -31.58 -2.33 -29.58
N GLU A 113 -32.06 -1.75 -28.50
CA GLU A 113 -33.49 -1.54 -28.21
C GLU A 113 -34.14 -0.54 -29.20
N ILE A 114 -33.43 0.55 -29.54
CA ILE A 114 -33.94 1.57 -30.47
C ILE A 114 -34.02 1.09 -31.92
N GLY A 115 -33.37 -0.07 -32.26
CA GLY A 115 -33.42 -0.65 -33.60
C GLY A 115 -32.95 0.29 -34.73
N PHE A 116 -32.01 1.19 -34.40
CA PHE A 116 -31.55 2.24 -35.33
C PHE A 116 -30.93 1.64 -36.60
N SER A 117 -31.45 2.04 -37.77
CA SER A 117 -30.92 1.69 -39.09
C SER A 117 -30.58 2.99 -39.84
N PRO A 118 -29.31 3.29 -40.09
CA PRO A 118 -28.90 4.52 -40.74
C PRO A 118 -29.31 4.51 -42.24
N SER A 119 -29.52 5.69 -42.82
CA SER A 119 -29.81 5.85 -44.25
C SER A 119 -28.65 5.37 -45.13
N LEU A 120 -28.92 5.03 -46.36
CA LEU A 120 -27.88 4.64 -47.33
C LEU A 120 -26.82 5.72 -47.55
N LEU A 121 -27.21 6.99 -47.46
CA LEU A 121 -26.31 8.15 -47.53
C LEU A 121 -25.33 8.19 -46.33
N THR A 122 -25.81 7.92 -45.14
CA THR A 122 -24.98 7.87 -43.91
C THR A 122 -24.05 6.67 -43.96
N GLN A 123 -24.49 5.51 -44.44
CA GLN A 123 -23.66 4.31 -44.61
C GLN A 123 -22.53 4.50 -45.64
N SER A 124 -22.77 5.23 -46.73
CA SER A 124 -21.80 5.44 -47.82
C SER A 124 -20.71 6.47 -47.48
N LYS A 125 -20.96 7.38 -46.54
CA LYS A 125 -19.99 8.39 -46.10
C LYS A 125 -18.93 7.85 -45.13
N VAL A 126 -19.19 6.74 -44.48
CA VAL A 126 -18.26 6.21 -43.47
C VAL A 126 -17.35 5.15 -44.10
N VAL A 127 -16.30 5.58 -44.74
CA VAL A 127 -15.04 4.81 -44.75
C VAL A 127 -14.47 4.98 -43.35
N VAL A 128 -14.59 3.96 -42.51
CA VAL A 128 -13.92 3.92 -41.19
C VAL A 128 -12.40 3.79 -41.47
N ASN A 129 -11.82 4.89 -41.86
CA ASN A 129 -10.38 5.04 -41.95
C ASN A 129 -9.93 5.47 -40.55
N THR A 130 -9.97 4.56 -39.59
CA THR A 130 -9.41 4.76 -38.28
C THR A 130 -7.92 4.93 -38.47
N ASP A 131 -7.40 6.10 -38.07
CA ASP A 131 -5.98 6.43 -37.96
C ASP A 131 -5.23 5.21 -37.35
N PRO A 132 -4.08 4.78 -37.91
CA PRO A 132 -3.31 3.63 -37.41
C PRO A 132 -3.10 3.66 -35.90
N VAL A 133 -2.88 4.85 -35.34
CA VAL A 133 -2.73 5.07 -33.90
C VAL A 133 -4.00 4.73 -33.12
N SER A 134 -5.15 5.16 -33.62
CA SER A 134 -6.45 4.88 -32.97
C SER A 134 -6.80 3.38 -33.04
N ARG A 135 -6.50 2.73 -34.17
CA ARG A 135 -6.66 1.27 -34.32
C ARG A 135 -5.79 0.51 -33.34
N TYR A 136 -4.52 0.86 -33.26
CA TYR A 136 -3.60 0.20 -32.33
C TYR A 136 -3.98 0.46 -30.87
N THR A 137 -4.44 1.67 -30.53
CA THR A 137 -5.00 1.95 -29.19
C THR A 137 -6.17 1.03 -28.87
N GLN A 138 -7.07 0.80 -29.81
CA GLN A 138 -8.21 -0.11 -29.64
C GLN A 138 -7.76 -1.58 -29.51
N GLN A 139 -6.79 -1.99 -30.31
CA GLN A 139 -6.17 -3.31 -30.22
C GLN A 139 -5.51 -3.54 -28.85
N LEU A 140 -4.74 -2.56 -28.34
CA LEU A 140 -4.16 -2.61 -27.00
C LEU A 140 -5.24 -2.67 -25.90
N ARG A 141 -6.34 -1.91 -26.05
CA ARG A 141 -7.49 -1.98 -25.12
C ARG A 141 -8.13 -3.35 -25.11
N HIS A 142 -8.32 -3.96 -26.28
CA HIS A 142 -8.87 -5.31 -26.36
C HIS A 142 -7.94 -6.35 -25.74
N HIS A 143 -6.64 -6.27 -26.04
CA HIS A 143 -5.62 -7.14 -25.47
C HIS A 143 -5.57 -7.04 -23.93
N LEU A 144 -5.38 -5.84 -23.40
CA LEU A 144 -5.34 -5.61 -21.95
C LEU A 144 -6.68 -5.88 -21.27
N GLY A 145 -7.80 -5.58 -21.93
CA GLY A 145 -9.13 -5.85 -21.39
C GLY A 145 -9.39 -7.33 -21.19
N ARG A 146 -8.93 -8.18 -22.10
CA ARG A 146 -9.00 -9.63 -21.97
C ARG A 146 -8.09 -10.11 -20.83
N ASP A 147 -6.83 -9.68 -20.81
CA ASP A 147 -5.83 -10.14 -19.87
C ASP A 147 -6.06 -9.65 -18.44
N SER A 148 -6.71 -8.48 -18.28
CA SER A 148 -7.00 -7.90 -16.97
C SER A 148 -8.39 -8.23 -16.41
N LYS A 149 -9.30 -8.83 -17.21
CA LYS A 149 -10.69 -9.05 -16.82
C LYS A 149 -10.84 -10.09 -15.72
N PHE A 150 -10.02 -11.11 -15.76
CA PHE A 150 -10.11 -12.25 -14.85
C PHE A 150 -8.84 -12.41 -14.03
N VAL A 151 -9.01 -12.94 -12.84
CA VAL A 151 -7.91 -13.35 -11.95
C VAL A 151 -7.94 -14.87 -11.86
N LEU A 152 -6.83 -15.50 -12.19
CA LEU A 152 -6.66 -16.93 -11.94
C LEU A 152 -6.67 -17.16 -10.43
N CYS A 153 -7.59 -17.99 -9.99
CA CYS A 153 -7.75 -18.29 -8.58
C CYS A 153 -6.87 -19.47 -8.17
N TYR A 154 -6.25 -19.35 -6.99
CA TYR A 154 -5.67 -20.51 -6.32
C TYR A 154 -6.69 -21.65 -6.29
N ALA A 155 -6.32 -22.79 -6.84
CA ALA A 155 -7.07 -24.03 -6.74
C ALA A 155 -8.40 -24.13 -7.51
N GLN A 156 -8.69 -23.27 -8.45
CA GLN A 156 -9.87 -23.42 -9.32
C GLN A 156 -9.45 -23.30 -10.78
N LYS A 157 -10.06 -24.12 -11.66
CA LYS A 157 -10.03 -23.88 -13.11
C LYS A 157 -10.88 -22.66 -13.50
N GLU A 158 -11.63 -22.12 -12.54
CA GLU A 158 -12.51 -20.98 -12.75
C GLU A 158 -11.73 -19.69 -12.57
N GLU A 159 -11.75 -18.91 -13.61
CA GLU A 159 -11.30 -17.52 -13.59
C GLU A 159 -12.39 -16.70 -12.91
N LEU A 160 -12.03 -15.97 -11.85
CA LEU A 160 -12.96 -15.05 -11.22
C LEU A 160 -12.79 -13.64 -11.80
N PRO A 161 -13.90 -12.92 -12.02
CA PRO A 161 -13.83 -11.53 -12.45
C PRO A 161 -13.04 -10.69 -11.46
N LEU A 162 -12.12 -9.84 -11.98
CA LEU A 162 -11.32 -8.94 -11.14
C LEU A 162 -12.20 -8.07 -10.24
N GLU A 163 -13.33 -7.60 -10.76
CA GLU A 163 -14.29 -6.75 -10.04
C GLU A 163 -14.87 -7.42 -8.79
N GLU A 164 -14.95 -8.74 -8.75
CA GLU A 164 -15.46 -9.49 -7.59
C GLU A 164 -14.41 -9.67 -6.49
N ILE A 165 -13.13 -9.71 -6.87
CA ILE A 165 -12.03 -10.00 -5.93
C ILE A 165 -11.29 -8.74 -5.52
N TYR A 166 -11.12 -7.78 -6.43
CA TYR A 166 -10.32 -6.60 -6.18
C TYR A 166 -10.91 -5.73 -5.08
N MET A 167 -10.09 -5.34 -4.14
CA MET A 167 -10.39 -4.32 -3.14
C MET A 167 -9.23 -3.32 -3.08
N ASP A 168 -9.58 -2.04 -3.07
CA ASP A 168 -8.58 -1.00 -2.91
C ASP A 168 -7.83 -1.19 -1.60
N THR A 169 -6.50 -1.07 -1.69
CA THR A 169 -5.61 -1.03 -0.54
C THR A 169 -5.27 0.43 -0.21
N ILE A 170 -4.77 0.68 0.97
CA ILE A 170 -4.35 2.03 1.36
C ILE A 170 -3.11 2.39 0.57
N MET A 171 -3.17 3.48 -0.19
CA MET A 171 -2.06 4.06 -0.94
C MET A 171 -1.54 5.30 -0.20
N GLU A 172 -0.37 5.21 0.39
CA GLU A 172 0.26 6.30 1.12
C GLU A 172 1.33 6.96 0.26
N LEU A 173 1.24 8.28 0.10
CA LEU A 173 2.30 9.08 -0.50
C LEU A 173 3.43 9.23 0.49
N VAL A 174 4.65 8.95 0.05
CA VAL A 174 5.84 9.07 0.88
C VAL A 174 6.91 9.93 0.20
N GLY A 175 7.65 10.69 1.00
CA GLY A 175 8.77 11.49 0.53
C GLY A 175 10.04 10.67 0.27
N PHE A 176 11.12 11.35 -0.05
CA PHE A 176 12.40 10.70 -0.35
C PHE A 176 12.97 9.92 0.85
N SER A 177 12.72 10.38 2.06
CA SER A 177 13.15 9.72 3.30
C SER A 177 12.08 8.81 3.90
N ASN A 178 11.08 8.42 3.10
CA ASN A 178 9.91 7.62 3.49
C ASN A 178 8.99 8.30 4.53
N GLU A 179 9.10 9.61 4.72
CA GLU A 179 8.13 10.38 5.51
C GLU A 179 6.76 10.37 4.85
N SER A 180 5.70 10.25 5.62
CA SER A 180 4.33 10.26 5.13
C SER A 180 3.92 11.66 4.67
N LEU A 181 3.46 11.78 3.44
CA LEU A 181 2.94 13.02 2.84
C LEU A 181 1.41 13.04 2.74
N GLY A 182 0.75 11.92 3.08
CA GLY A 182 -0.69 11.77 3.02
C GLY A 182 -1.12 10.48 2.29
N SER A 183 -2.42 10.31 2.08
CA SER A 183 -2.98 9.14 1.41
C SER A 183 -3.67 9.51 0.11
N LEU A 184 -3.58 8.67 -0.91
CA LEU A 184 -4.33 8.80 -2.15
C LEU A 184 -5.70 8.14 -2.01
N ASN A 185 -6.74 8.87 -2.39
CA ASN A 185 -8.13 8.42 -2.25
C ASN A 185 -8.63 7.59 -3.44
N SER A 186 -7.90 7.58 -4.56
CA SER A 186 -8.30 6.83 -5.76
C SER A 186 -7.10 6.51 -6.65
N LEU A 187 -7.29 5.52 -7.55
CA LEU A 187 -6.29 5.18 -8.58
C LEU A 187 -6.08 6.31 -9.60
N ALA A 188 -7.07 7.15 -9.83
CA ALA A 188 -6.92 8.33 -10.71
C ALA A 188 -5.90 9.32 -10.13
N CYS A 189 -5.88 9.51 -8.80
CA CYS A 189 -4.91 10.38 -8.13
C CYS A 189 -3.47 9.84 -8.22
N LEU A 190 -3.29 8.55 -8.47
CA LEU A 190 -1.97 7.95 -8.67
C LEU A 190 -1.30 8.52 -9.94
N LEU A 191 -2.06 8.65 -11.02
CA LEU A 191 -1.59 9.17 -12.32
C LEU A 191 -1.72 10.69 -12.45
N ASP A 192 -2.39 11.35 -11.53
CA ASP A 192 -2.53 12.82 -11.52
C ASP A 192 -1.15 13.50 -11.46
N HIS A 193 -0.99 14.56 -12.26
CA HIS A 193 0.25 15.32 -12.38
C HIS A 193 0.39 16.43 -11.34
N THR A 194 -0.57 16.59 -10.44
CA THR A 194 -0.63 17.73 -9.49
C THR A 194 -0.39 17.33 -8.04
N THR A 195 -0.73 16.10 -7.65
CA THR A 195 -0.72 15.65 -6.24
C THR A 195 0.53 14.84 -5.89
N GLY A 196 1.23 15.22 -4.84
CA GLY A 196 2.34 14.43 -4.25
C GLY A 196 3.57 14.30 -5.13
N ILE A 197 3.90 15.35 -5.90
CA ILE A 197 5.06 15.38 -6.79
C ILE A 197 6.31 15.61 -5.95
N LEU A 198 7.28 14.71 -6.06
CA LEU A 198 8.60 14.82 -5.42
C LEU A 198 9.60 15.52 -6.32
N ASN A 199 9.48 15.31 -7.63
CA ASN A 199 10.34 15.94 -8.64
C ASN A 199 9.52 16.16 -9.92
N GLU A 200 9.42 17.40 -10.36
CA GLU A 200 8.66 17.77 -11.56
C GLU A 200 9.26 17.21 -12.85
N GLN A 201 10.58 17.04 -12.88
CA GLN A 201 11.28 16.45 -14.02
C GLN A 201 11.29 14.92 -14.02
N GLY A 202 10.86 14.30 -12.92
CA GLY A 202 10.76 12.86 -12.81
C GLY A 202 9.59 12.32 -13.64
N GLU A 203 9.78 11.16 -14.25
CA GLU A 203 8.78 10.50 -15.10
C GLU A 203 8.24 9.21 -14.46
N THR A 204 8.82 8.80 -13.34
CA THR A 204 8.54 7.50 -12.72
C THR A 204 7.71 7.62 -11.45
N ILE A 205 6.59 6.91 -11.43
CA ILE A 205 5.79 6.65 -10.23
C ILE A 205 6.26 5.33 -9.65
N PHE A 206 6.77 5.35 -8.42
CA PHE A 206 7.33 4.18 -7.78
C PHE A 206 6.42 3.66 -6.67
N ILE A 207 5.89 2.45 -6.86
CA ILE A 207 4.99 1.78 -5.92
C ILE A 207 5.74 0.72 -5.16
N LEU A 208 5.86 0.92 -3.87
CA LEU A 208 6.48 0.01 -2.92
C LEU A 208 5.44 -0.75 -2.11
N GLY A 209 5.80 -1.93 -1.65
CA GLY A 209 4.98 -2.69 -0.72
C GLY A 209 5.48 -4.12 -0.54
N ASP A 210 5.14 -4.74 0.56
CA ASP A 210 5.56 -6.11 0.87
C ASP A 210 4.95 -7.14 -0.08
N ALA A 211 5.48 -8.37 -0.02
CA ALA A 211 4.95 -9.47 -0.83
C ALA A 211 3.49 -9.78 -0.44
N GLY A 212 2.62 -9.88 -1.45
CA GLY A 212 1.21 -10.20 -1.24
C GLY A 212 0.32 -9.00 -0.90
N VAL A 213 0.85 -7.76 -0.83
CA VAL A 213 0.07 -6.55 -0.50
C VAL A 213 -0.85 -6.09 -1.63
N GLY A 214 -0.70 -6.65 -2.85
CA GLY A 214 -1.60 -6.37 -3.97
C GLY A 214 -1.04 -5.48 -5.07
N LYS A 215 0.29 -5.30 -5.19
CA LYS A 215 0.94 -4.48 -6.24
C LYS A 215 0.52 -4.88 -7.65
N SER A 216 0.65 -6.15 -8.01
CA SER A 216 0.25 -6.67 -9.32
C SER A 216 -1.26 -6.56 -9.57
N MET A 217 -2.08 -6.74 -8.52
CA MET A 217 -3.53 -6.57 -8.61
C MET A 217 -3.92 -5.11 -8.87
N LEU A 218 -3.20 -4.16 -8.28
CA LEU A 218 -3.38 -2.73 -8.54
C LEU A 218 -3.06 -2.39 -10.00
N LEU A 219 -1.95 -2.94 -10.56
CA LEU A 219 -1.62 -2.75 -11.97
C LEU A 219 -2.67 -3.38 -12.88
N GLN A 220 -3.14 -4.58 -12.56
CA GLN A 220 -4.21 -5.25 -13.31
C GLN A 220 -5.51 -4.42 -13.26
N ARG A 221 -5.83 -3.81 -12.13
CA ARG A 221 -6.97 -2.88 -12.00
C ARG A 221 -6.81 -1.65 -12.87
N LEU A 222 -5.61 -1.04 -12.91
CA LEU A 222 -5.33 0.08 -13.81
C LEU A 222 -5.49 -0.29 -15.28
N GLN A 223 -5.01 -1.48 -15.69
CA GLN A 223 -5.20 -2.01 -17.04
C GLN A 223 -6.68 -2.17 -17.38
N SER A 224 -7.46 -2.78 -16.49
CA SER A 224 -8.91 -2.96 -16.66
C SER A 224 -9.64 -1.62 -16.80
N LEU A 225 -9.30 -0.64 -15.95
CA LEU A 225 -9.92 0.70 -16.01
C LEU A 225 -9.54 1.44 -17.30
N TRP A 226 -8.29 1.34 -17.74
CA TRP A 226 -7.87 1.94 -19.01
C TRP A 226 -8.51 1.25 -20.22
N ALA A 227 -8.53 -0.07 -20.24
CA ALA A 227 -9.14 -0.85 -21.32
C ALA A 227 -10.63 -0.57 -21.49
N THR A 228 -11.35 -0.35 -20.38
CA THR A 228 -12.79 -0.02 -20.38
C THR A 228 -13.08 1.47 -20.53
N GLY A 229 -12.07 2.33 -20.73
CA GLY A 229 -12.25 3.77 -20.89
C GLY A 229 -12.69 4.50 -19.59
N ARG A 230 -12.64 3.84 -18.45
CA ARG A 230 -13.00 4.43 -17.13
C ARG A 230 -11.86 5.25 -16.50
N LEU A 231 -10.67 5.22 -17.10
CA LEU A 231 -9.50 5.98 -16.67
C LEU A 231 -9.23 7.10 -17.69
N ASP A 232 -9.62 8.32 -17.36
CA ASP A 232 -9.40 9.51 -18.20
C ASP A 232 -8.01 10.11 -17.87
N THR A 233 -7.00 9.70 -18.62
CA THR A 233 -5.60 10.10 -18.39
C THR A 233 -4.89 10.67 -19.63
N GLY A 234 -5.58 10.80 -20.76
CA GLY A 234 -4.95 11.17 -22.04
C GLY A 234 -3.97 10.12 -22.60
N VAL A 235 -3.82 8.96 -21.94
CA VAL A 235 -2.95 7.86 -22.36
C VAL A 235 -3.56 7.11 -23.54
N LYS A 236 -2.87 7.11 -24.69
CA LYS A 236 -3.25 6.36 -25.89
C LYS A 236 -2.62 4.95 -25.91
N PHE A 237 -1.41 4.81 -25.39
CA PHE A 237 -0.69 3.54 -25.36
C PHE A 237 -0.40 3.13 -23.93
N PHE A 238 -0.80 1.93 -23.59
CA PHE A 238 -0.53 1.33 -22.28
C PHE A 238 0.24 0.02 -22.47
N PHE A 239 1.50 0.00 -22.04
CA PHE A 239 2.36 -1.18 -22.11
C PHE A 239 2.60 -1.72 -20.70
N HIS A 240 2.37 -3.02 -20.52
CA HIS A 240 2.58 -3.69 -19.25
C HIS A 240 3.61 -4.79 -19.35
N PHE A 241 4.69 -4.68 -18.60
CA PHE A 241 5.77 -5.67 -18.57
C PHE A 241 5.93 -6.26 -17.16
N ARG A 242 6.03 -7.57 -17.08
CA ARG A 242 6.47 -8.24 -15.86
C ARG A 242 7.99 -8.32 -15.88
N CYS A 243 8.65 -7.74 -14.88
CA CYS A 243 10.13 -7.66 -14.84
C CYS A 243 10.80 -9.04 -14.92
N ARG A 244 10.19 -10.08 -14.34
CA ARG A 244 10.69 -11.45 -14.42
C ARG A 244 10.85 -11.99 -15.85
N MET A 245 10.10 -11.48 -16.83
CA MET A 245 10.22 -11.89 -18.24
C MET A 245 11.56 -11.49 -18.85
N PHE A 246 12.15 -10.39 -18.37
CA PHE A 246 13.46 -9.95 -18.85
C PHE A 246 14.58 -10.92 -18.47
N SER A 247 14.41 -11.73 -17.43
CA SER A 247 15.35 -12.80 -17.06
C SER A 247 15.31 -14.02 -18.00
N CYS A 248 14.31 -14.10 -18.89
CA CYS A 248 14.17 -15.18 -19.86
C CYS A 248 15.02 -14.96 -21.12
N PHE A 249 15.46 -13.73 -21.39
CA PHE A 249 16.32 -13.45 -22.55
C PHE A 249 17.74 -13.97 -22.33
N LYS A 250 18.34 -14.49 -23.38
CA LYS A 250 19.74 -14.96 -23.36
C LYS A 250 20.69 -13.77 -23.46
N GLU A 251 21.92 -13.91 -23.01
CA GLU A 251 22.95 -12.86 -23.12
C GLU A 251 23.21 -12.45 -24.58
N SER A 252 22.98 -13.37 -25.54
CA SER A 252 23.14 -13.14 -26.99
C SER A 252 21.99 -12.34 -27.62
N ASP A 253 20.85 -12.24 -26.96
CA ASP A 253 19.65 -11.67 -27.54
C ASP A 253 19.79 -10.15 -27.71
N ARG A 254 19.47 -9.67 -28.89
CA ARG A 254 19.51 -8.26 -29.26
C ARG A 254 18.20 -7.87 -29.91
N LEU A 255 17.55 -6.84 -29.37
CA LEU A 255 16.28 -6.29 -29.80
C LEU A 255 16.41 -4.78 -29.95
N CYS A 256 15.72 -4.18 -30.90
CA CYS A 256 15.46 -2.75 -30.87
C CYS A 256 14.20 -2.45 -30.02
N LEU A 257 13.96 -1.19 -29.74
CA LEU A 257 12.79 -0.79 -28.94
C LEU A 257 11.46 -1.19 -29.62
N GLN A 258 11.37 -1.06 -30.94
CA GLN A 258 10.20 -1.46 -31.72
C GLN A 258 9.93 -2.97 -31.58
N ASP A 259 10.97 -3.81 -31.64
CA ASP A 259 10.83 -5.25 -31.45
C ASP A 259 10.29 -5.59 -30.05
N LEU A 260 10.81 -4.93 -29.02
CA LEU A 260 10.35 -5.13 -27.63
C LEU A 260 8.86 -4.79 -27.48
N LEU A 261 8.41 -3.67 -28.05
CA LEU A 261 7.03 -3.19 -27.91
C LEU A 261 6.05 -3.95 -28.81
N PHE A 262 6.47 -4.33 -30.03
CA PHE A 262 5.56 -4.92 -30.99
C PHE A 262 5.69 -6.45 -31.06
N LYS A 263 6.88 -7.00 -31.24
CA LYS A 263 7.04 -8.46 -31.37
C LYS A 263 6.87 -9.21 -30.05
N HIS A 264 7.31 -8.60 -28.94
CA HIS A 264 7.28 -9.24 -27.62
C HIS A 264 6.13 -8.78 -26.71
N TYR A 265 5.27 -7.83 -27.19
CA TYR A 265 4.11 -7.40 -26.42
C TYR A 265 2.83 -7.44 -27.23
N CYS A 266 2.62 -6.53 -28.18
CA CYS A 266 1.43 -6.47 -29.00
C CYS A 266 1.77 -5.89 -30.38
N TYR A 267 1.73 -6.71 -31.41
CA TYR A 267 2.06 -6.28 -32.78
C TYR A 267 0.90 -5.52 -33.41
N PRO A 268 1.13 -4.31 -33.96
CA PRO A 268 0.10 -3.57 -34.68
C PRO A 268 -0.38 -4.35 -35.93
N GLU A 269 -1.70 -4.52 -36.11
CA GLU A 269 -2.24 -5.24 -37.26
C GLU A 269 -1.91 -4.58 -38.60
N ARG A 270 -1.75 -3.25 -38.59
CA ARG A 270 -1.39 -2.47 -39.80
C ARG A 270 -0.47 -1.30 -39.41
N ASP A 271 0.33 -0.89 -40.34
CA ASP A 271 1.17 0.32 -40.31
C ASP A 271 2.06 0.46 -39.07
N PRO A 272 2.83 -0.58 -38.66
CA PRO A 272 3.63 -0.57 -37.45
C PRO A 272 4.64 0.58 -37.41
N GLU A 273 5.21 0.97 -38.55
CA GLU A 273 6.17 2.07 -38.66
C GLU A 273 5.54 3.42 -38.33
N GLU A 274 4.30 3.65 -38.76
CA GLU A 274 3.57 4.89 -38.49
C GLU A 274 3.18 4.98 -37.00
N VAL A 275 2.72 3.89 -36.41
CA VAL A 275 2.42 3.79 -34.97
C VAL A 275 3.68 4.04 -34.14
N PHE A 276 4.83 3.47 -34.53
CA PHE A 276 6.09 3.66 -33.84
C PHE A 276 6.61 5.10 -33.98
N ALA A 277 6.57 5.66 -35.19
CA ALA A 277 6.91 7.06 -35.42
C ALA A 277 6.07 8.03 -34.58
N PHE A 278 4.78 7.76 -34.44
CA PHE A 278 3.88 8.52 -33.58
C PHE A 278 4.29 8.42 -32.10
N LEU A 279 4.62 7.23 -31.62
CA LEU A 279 5.07 7.02 -30.24
C LEU A 279 6.37 7.77 -29.96
N LEU A 280 7.32 7.75 -30.90
CA LEU A 280 8.60 8.49 -30.78
C LEU A 280 8.39 10.01 -30.77
N ARG A 281 7.43 10.51 -31.53
CA ARG A 281 7.11 11.94 -31.62
C ARG A 281 6.35 12.45 -30.39
N PHE A 282 5.48 11.61 -29.81
CA PHE A 282 4.61 11.96 -28.70
C PHE A 282 4.71 10.96 -27.53
N PRO A 283 5.88 10.81 -26.87
CA PRO A 283 6.08 9.83 -25.82
C PRO A 283 5.14 10.01 -24.61
N HIS A 284 4.70 11.24 -24.34
CA HIS A 284 3.84 11.60 -23.22
C HIS A 284 2.44 10.94 -23.26
N VAL A 285 2.02 10.43 -24.40
CA VAL A 285 0.74 9.68 -24.52
C VAL A 285 0.89 8.20 -24.18
N ALA A 286 2.09 7.75 -23.80
CA ALA A 286 2.36 6.37 -23.41
C ALA A 286 2.55 6.22 -21.90
N LEU A 287 1.98 5.15 -21.35
CA LEU A 287 2.18 4.69 -19.99
C LEU A 287 2.84 3.32 -20.03
N PHE A 288 4.00 3.21 -19.41
CA PHE A 288 4.71 1.95 -19.20
C PHE A 288 4.55 1.51 -17.76
N THR A 289 4.13 0.26 -17.56
CA THR A 289 4.07 -0.34 -16.24
C THR A 289 5.01 -1.52 -16.15
N PHE A 290 5.84 -1.56 -15.12
CA PHE A 290 6.82 -2.61 -14.85
C PHE A 290 6.50 -3.25 -13.51
N ASP A 291 6.07 -4.49 -13.52
CA ASP A 291 5.67 -5.22 -12.33
C ASP A 291 6.80 -6.08 -11.78
N GLY A 292 7.22 -5.81 -10.53
CA GLY A 292 8.19 -6.61 -9.80
C GLY A 292 9.64 -6.33 -10.18
N LEU A 293 10.12 -5.10 -9.99
CA LEU A 293 11.52 -4.73 -10.25
C LEU A 293 12.52 -5.59 -9.44
N ASP A 294 12.10 -6.03 -8.25
CA ASP A 294 12.83 -6.96 -7.39
C ASP A 294 12.97 -8.40 -7.94
N GLU A 295 12.27 -8.71 -9.03
CA GLU A 295 12.31 -10.01 -9.71
C GLU A 295 13.30 -10.03 -10.89
N LEU A 296 14.04 -8.94 -11.15
CA LEU A 296 15.12 -8.92 -12.13
C LEU A 296 16.36 -9.67 -11.63
N HIS A 297 17.09 -10.27 -12.55
CA HIS A 297 18.31 -11.01 -12.24
C HIS A 297 19.39 -10.07 -11.67
N SER A 298 20.04 -10.48 -10.58
CA SER A 298 20.95 -9.66 -9.79
C SER A 298 22.31 -9.34 -10.43
N ASP A 299 22.65 -9.95 -11.56
CA ASP A 299 23.99 -9.82 -12.15
C ASP A 299 24.11 -8.60 -13.10
N LEU A 300 23.03 -7.86 -13.32
CA LEU A 300 23.06 -6.67 -14.16
C LEU A 300 23.24 -5.40 -13.32
N ASP A 301 24.45 -4.87 -13.37
CA ASP A 301 24.77 -3.55 -12.85
C ASP A 301 24.22 -2.47 -13.81
N LEU A 302 23.02 -1.96 -13.53
CA LEU A 302 22.40 -0.89 -14.33
C LEU A 302 23.27 0.38 -14.38
N SER A 303 24.21 0.56 -13.45
CA SER A 303 25.15 1.69 -13.47
C SER A 303 26.21 1.55 -14.58
N ARG A 304 26.42 0.33 -15.05
CA ARG A 304 27.36 -0.02 -16.14
C ARG A 304 26.67 -0.32 -17.47
N VAL A 305 25.35 -0.18 -17.52
CA VAL A 305 24.60 -0.41 -18.76
C VAL A 305 25.01 0.62 -19.79
N PRO A 306 25.37 0.22 -21.02
CA PRO A 306 25.68 1.14 -22.10
C PRO A 306 24.54 2.13 -22.36
N ASP A 307 24.88 3.37 -22.58
CA ASP A 307 23.90 4.37 -22.97
C ASP A 307 23.46 4.13 -24.42
N SER A 308 22.20 3.75 -24.61
CA SER A 308 21.56 3.67 -25.91
C SER A 308 20.41 4.65 -25.95
N SER A 309 20.55 5.71 -26.71
CA SER A 309 19.49 6.71 -26.94
C SER A 309 18.78 6.51 -28.28
N CYS A 310 19.29 5.58 -29.11
CA CYS A 310 18.73 5.29 -30.42
C CYS A 310 17.67 4.16 -30.30
N PRO A 311 16.40 4.44 -30.65
CA PRO A 311 15.32 3.45 -30.56
C PRO A 311 15.47 2.26 -31.52
N TRP A 312 16.27 2.42 -32.54
CA TRP A 312 16.50 1.46 -33.65
C TRP A 312 17.74 0.59 -33.42
N GLU A 313 18.59 0.94 -32.45
CA GLU A 313 19.81 0.21 -32.18
C GLU A 313 19.50 -1.08 -31.42
N PRO A 314 19.93 -2.26 -31.96
CA PRO A 314 19.72 -3.53 -31.24
C PRO A 314 20.58 -3.61 -29.98
N ALA A 315 19.93 -3.73 -28.84
CA ALA A 315 20.56 -3.86 -27.52
C ALA A 315 19.98 -5.07 -26.78
N HIS A 316 20.66 -5.49 -25.71
CA HIS A 316 20.08 -6.50 -24.83
C HIS A 316 18.80 -5.94 -24.19
N PRO A 317 17.71 -6.72 -24.05
CA PRO A 317 16.43 -6.22 -23.51
C PRO A 317 16.52 -5.51 -22.15
N LEU A 318 17.42 -5.94 -21.28
CA LEU A 318 17.69 -5.26 -20.01
C LEU A 318 18.35 -3.88 -20.20
N VAL A 319 19.15 -3.69 -21.24
CA VAL A 319 19.71 -2.39 -21.61
C VAL A 319 18.60 -1.45 -22.07
N LEU A 320 17.67 -1.96 -22.89
CA LEU A 320 16.49 -1.19 -23.31
C LEU A 320 15.62 -0.79 -22.11
N LEU A 321 15.37 -1.72 -21.20
CA LEU A 321 14.64 -1.45 -19.96
C LEU A 321 15.33 -0.35 -19.13
N ALA A 322 16.63 -0.44 -18.92
CA ALA A 322 17.40 0.56 -18.17
C ALA A 322 17.36 1.94 -18.82
N ASN A 323 17.47 2.00 -20.15
CA ASN A 323 17.41 3.27 -20.89
C ASN A 323 15.99 3.85 -20.95
N LEU A 324 14.94 3.02 -20.93
CA LEU A 324 13.57 3.46 -20.73
C LEU A 324 13.39 4.06 -19.32
N LEU A 325 13.83 3.35 -18.28
CA LEU A 325 13.70 3.80 -16.89
C LEU A 325 14.48 5.09 -16.61
N SER A 326 15.64 5.25 -17.21
CA SER A 326 16.46 6.46 -17.09
C SER A 326 15.98 7.64 -17.93
N GLY A 327 14.93 7.44 -18.75
CA GLY A 327 14.39 8.49 -19.64
C GLY A 327 15.31 8.83 -20.82
N LYS A 328 16.29 7.99 -21.16
CA LYS A 328 17.12 8.12 -22.36
C LYS A 328 16.37 7.68 -23.62
N LEU A 329 15.52 6.67 -23.48
CA LEU A 329 14.53 6.25 -24.48
C LEU A 329 13.14 6.77 -24.08
N LEU A 330 12.38 7.26 -25.05
CA LEU A 330 10.99 7.77 -24.86
C LEU A 330 10.89 8.78 -23.71
N LYS A 331 11.75 9.80 -23.72
CA LYS A 331 11.69 10.90 -22.75
C LYS A 331 10.31 11.56 -22.76
N GLY A 332 9.69 11.72 -21.58
CA GLY A 332 8.33 12.26 -21.43
C GLY A 332 7.24 11.18 -21.29
N ALA A 333 7.54 9.92 -21.55
CA ALA A 333 6.60 8.82 -21.27
C ALA A 333 6.46 8.58 -19.76
N SER A 334 5.22 8.40 -19.29
CA SER A 334 4.97 8.06 -17.89
C SER A 334 5.35 6.61 -17.59
N LYS A 335 6.04 6.39 -16.48
CA LYS A 335 6.48 5.07 -16.04
C LYS A 335 5.96 4.78 -14.65
N LEU A 336 5.43 3.58 -14.44
CA LEU A 336 4.95 3.11 -13.15
C LEU A 336 5.67 1.80 -12.82
N LEU A 337 6.42 1.79 -11.74
CA LEU A 337 7.19 0.65 -11.29
C LEU A 337 6.65 0.11 -9.98
N THR A 338 6.60 -1.21 -9.86
CA THR A 338 6.35 -1.85 -8.58
C THR A 338 7.59 -2.58 -8.08
N ALA A 339 7.83 -2.53 -6.78
CA ALA A 339 8.88 -3.30 -6.12
C ALA A 339 8.55 -3.60 -4.67
N ARG A 340 9.33 -4.46 -4.04
CA ARG A 340 9.29 -4.65 -2.59
C ARG A 340 9.94 -3.48 -1.86
N THR A 341 9.55 -3.31 -0.60
CA THR A 341 10.21 -2.38 0.32
C THR A 341 11.70 -2.75 0.44
N GLY A 342 12.57 -1.74 0.37
CA GLY A 342 14.03 -1.93 0.41
C GLY A 342 14.73 -1.72 -0.93
N ILE A 343 13.99 -1.62 -2.04
CA ILE A 343 14.54 -1.22 -3.34
C ILE A 343 14.42 0.30 -3.49
N GLU A 344 15.46 0.92 -4.00
CA GLU A 344 15.50 2.35 -4.25
C GLU A 344 15.70 2.64 -5.75
N VAL A 345 15.02 3.67 -6.22
CA VAL A 345 15.19 4.23 -7.56
C VAL A 345 15.86 5.61 -7.39
N PRO A 346 16.85 5.96 -8.25
CA PRO A 346 17.51 7.25 -8.15
C PRO A 346 16.52 8.42 -8.14
N ARG A 347 16.70 9.36 -7.22
CA ARG A 347 15.79 10.49 -6.95
C ARG A 347 15.48 11.32 -8.21
N GLN A 348 16.43 11.41 -9.12
CA GLN A 348 16.28 12.16 -10.38
C GLN A 348 15.20 11.59 -11.31
N PHE A 349 14.88 10.31 -11.22
CA PHE A 349 13.86 9.65 -12.05
C PHE A 349 12.48 9.62 -11.40
N LEU A 350 12.44 9.79 -10.07
CA LEU A 350 11.22 9.68 -9.28
C LEU A 350 10.33 10.90 -9.42
N ARG A 351 9.10 10.70 -9.92
CA ARG A 351 8.04 11.70 -9.88
C ARG A 351 7.23 11.61 -8.58
N LYS A 352 6.77 10.41 -8.26
CA LYS A 352 6.02 10.09 -7.03
C LYS A 352 6.53 8.81 -6.42
N LYS A 353 6.39 8.70 -5.10
CA LYS A 353 6.66 7.48 -4.37
C LYS A 353 5.44 7.12 -3.53
N VAL A 354 4.92 5.92 -3.73
CA VAL A 354 3.70 5.43 -3.08
C VAL A 354 3.99 4.13 -2.36
N LEU A 355 3.58 4.04 -1.11
CA LEU A 355 3.68 2.83 -0.32
C LEU A 355 2.30 2.20 -0.18
N LEU A 356 2.16 0.95 -0.65
CA LEU A 356 0.94 0.17 -0.46
C LEU A 356 0.94 -0.43 0.94
N ARG A 357 -0.11 -0.10 1.68
CA ARG A 357 -0.44 -0.69 2.97
C ARG A 357 -1.44 -1.82 2.77
N GLY A 358 -1.44 -2.81 3.63
CA GLY A 358 -2.38 -3.93 3.56
C GLY A 358 -3.82 -3.56 3.92
N PHE A 359 -4.60 -4.54 4.33
CA PHE A 359 -5.99 -4.36 4.74
C PHE A 359 -6.08 -3.83 6.19
N SER A 360 -6.89 -2.80 6.37
CA SER A 360 -7.36 -2.38 7.69
C SER A 360 -8.49 -3.32 8.19
N PRO A 361 -8.87 -3.26 9.47
CA PRO A 361 -10.03 -4.00 9.97
C PRO A 361 -11.34 -3.74 9.21
N SER A 362 -11.53 -2.51 8.72
CA SER A 362 -12.69 -2.16 7.87
C SER A 362 -12.63 -2.83 6.50
N HIS A 363 -11.45 -2.87 5.87
CA HIS A 363 -11.24 -3.59 4.61
C HIS A 363 -11.49 -5.09 4.77
N LEU A 364 -11.04 -5.69 5.87
CA LEU A 364 -11.26 -7.11 6.16
C LEU A 364 -12.75 -7.45 6.23
N ARG A 365 -13.54 -6.65 6.96
CA ARG A 365 -15.00 -6.81 7.03
C ARG A 365 -15.67 -6.60 5.68
N ALA A 366 -15.27 -5.58 4.92
CA ALA A 366 -15.81 -5.33 3.60
C ALA A 366 -15.47 -6.46 2.61
N TYR A 367 -14.26 -7.01 2.70
CA TYR A 367 -13.83 -8.14 1.88
C TYR A 367 -14.58 -9.43 2.22
N ALA A 368 -14.85 -9.68 3.52
CA ALA A 368 -15.69 -10.80 3.95
C ALA A 368 -17.11 -10.72 3.36
N ARG A 369 -17.71 -9.51 3.34
CA ARG A 369 -19.04 -9.30 2.73
C ARG A 369 -19.03 -9.56 1.22
N ARG A 370 -17.96 -9.23 0.55
CA ARG A 370 -17.81 -9.45 -0.90
C ARG A 370 -17.63 -10.93 -1.24
N MET A 371 -16.81 -11.65 -0.46
CA MET A 371 -16.50 -13.06 -0.67
C MET A 371 -17.61 -14.03 -0.26
N PHE A 372 -18.44 -13.65 0.71
CA PHE A 372 -19.50 -14.49 1.27
C PHE A 372 -20.84 -13.77 1.19
N PRO A 373 -21.76 -14.18 0.28
CA PRO A 373 -23.09 -13.58 0.18
C PRO A 373 -23.94 -13.80 1.45
N GLU A 374 -23.78 -14.94 2.13
CA GLU A 374 -24.55 -15.32 3.30
C GLU A 374 -24.04 -14.61 4.58
N ARG A 375 -24.88 -13.80 5.21
CA ARG A 375 -24.53 -13.02 6.41
C ARG A 375 -24.06 -13.91 7.58
N ALA A 376 -24.73 -15.05 7.79
CA ALA A 376 -24.37 -15.99 8.85
C ALA A 376 -22.93 -16.53 8.71
N LEU A 377 -22.45 -16.70 7.48
CA LEU A 377 -21.07 -17.11 7.21
C LEU A 377 -20.09 -15.98 7.45
N GLN A 378 -20.45 -14.75 7.06
CA GLN A 378 -19.63 -13.56 7.33
C GLN A 378 -19.40 -13.42 8.84
N ASP A 379 -20.47 -13.41 9.61
CA ASP A 379 -20.43 -13.25 11.06
C ASP A 379 -19.61 -14.38 11.73
N ARG A 380 -19.76 -15.61 11.25
CA ARG A 380 -19.02 -16.76 11.75
C ARG A 380 -17.53 -16.66 11.45
N LEU A 381 -17.15 -16.34 10.20
CA LEU A 381 -15.76 -16.14 9.82
C LEU A 381 -15.12 -15.02 10.64
N LEU A 382 -15.79 -13.86 10.73
CA LEU A 382 -15.29 -12.72 11.47
C LEU A 382 -15.13 -13.03 12.96
N SER A 383 -16.09 -13.73 13.57
CA SER A 383 -15.98 -14.17 14.98
C SER A 383 -14.79 -15.11 15.21
N GLN A 384 -14.52 -16.03 14.29
CA GLN A 384 -13.35 -16.93 14.39
C GLN A 384 -12.03 -16.18 14.20
N LEU A 385 -11.98 -15.19 13.29
CA LEU A 385 -10.81 -14.32 13.12
C LEU A 385 -10.57 -13.47 14.36
N GLU A 386 -11.62 -12.88 14.93
CA GLU A 386 -11.53 -12.07 16.15
C GLU A 386 -11.09 -12.89 17.36
N ALA A 387 -11.48 -14.16 17.42
CA ALA A 387 -11.02 -15.10 18.45
C ALA A 387 -9.55 -15.50 18.28
N ASN A 388 -8.96 -15.31 17.09
CA ASN A 388 -7.57 -15.65 16.78
C ASN A 388 -6.81 -14.41 16.25
N PRO A 389 -6.27 -13.55 17.13
CA PRO A 389 -5.61 -12.30 16.74
C PRO A 389 -4.47 -12.48 15.74
N ASN A 390 -3.69 -13.55 15.88
CA ASN A 390 -2.58 -13.87 14.96
C ASN A 390 -3.09 -14.13 13.52
N LEU A 391 -4.16 -14.89 13.37
CA LEU A 391 -4.77 -15.16 12.07
C LEU A 391 -5.36 -13.89 11.47
N CYS A 392 -5.96 -13.06 12.31
CA CYS A 392 -6.46 -11.74 11.93
C CYS A 392 -5.33 -10.81 11.45
N SER A 393 -4.18 -10.85 12.13
CA SER A 393 -2.98 -10.10 11.74
C SER A 393 -2.42 -10.57 10.40
N LEU A 394 -2.41 -11.88 10.12
CA LEU A 394 -2.05 -12.42 8.80
C LEU A 394 -3.01 -11.93 7.71
N CYS A 395 -4.31 -11.82 8.00
CA CYS A 395 -5.31 -11.29 7.07
C CYS A 395 -5.13 -9.78 6.75
N SER A 396 -4.26 -9.08 7.44
CA SER A 396 -3.88 -7.71 7.06
C SER A 396 -3.13 -7.68 5.71
N VAL A 397 -2.54 -8.80 5.29
CA VAL A 397 -1.94 -8.96 3.96
C VAL A 397 -3.00 -9.54 3.00
N PRO A 398 -3.41 -8.83 1.93
CA PRO A 398 -4.49 -9.23 1.03
C PRO A 398 -4.38 -10.66 0.49
N LEU A 399 -3.18 -11.08 0.09
CA LEU A 399 -2.95 -12.45 -0.39
C LEU A 399 -3.27 -13.50 0.67
N PHE A 400 -2.81 -13.31 1.89
CA PHE A 400 -3.03 -14.29 2.96
C PHE A 400 -4.48 -14.25 3.42
N CYS A 401 -5.11 -13.08 3.44
CA CYS A 401 -6.55 -12.94 3.68
C CYS A 401 -7.36 -13.77 2.67
N TRP A 402 -7.08 -13.62 1.39
CA TRP A 402 -7.74 -14.37 0.34
C TRP A 402 -7.53 -15.89 0.48
N ILE A 403 -6.30 -16.33 0.74
CA ILE A 403 -5.98 -17.75 0.98
C ILE A 403 -6.79 -18.30 2.16
N ILE A 404 -6.80 -17.61 3.29
CA ILE A 404 -7.51 -18.03 4.51
C ILE A 404 -9.01 -18.10 4.24
N PHE A 405 -9.60 -17.13 3.55
CA PHE A 405 -11.02 -17.13 3.21
C PHE A 405 -11.39 -18.29 2.28
N ARG A 406 -10.54 -18.61 1.30
CA ARG A 406 -10.73 -19.76 0.42
C ARG A 406 -10.62 -21.10 1.14
N CYS A 407 -9.68 -21.23 2.05
CA CYS A 407 -9.60 -22.41 2.91
C CYS A 407 -10.88 -22.56 3.76
N PHE A 408 -11.40 -21.47 4.32
CA PHE A 408 -12.65 -21.49 5.07
C PHE A 408 -13.84 -21.95 4.21
N GLN A 409 -13.94 -21.49 2.96
CA GLN A 409 -14.97 -21.99 2.01
C GLN A 409 -14.83 -23.48 1.73
N HIS A 410 -13.62 -23.97 1.55
CA HIS A 410 -13.36 -25.38 1.26
C HIS A 410 -13.75 -26.27 2.44
N PHE A 411 -13.41 -25.90 3.67
CA PHE A 411 -13.77 -26.65 4.86
C PHE A 411 -15.28 -26.70 5.08
N ARG A 412 -16.01 -25.65 4.72
CA ARG A 412 -17.48 -25.68 4.72
C ARG A 412 -18.04 -26.78 3.82
N ALA A 413 -17.52 -26.90 2.60
CA ALA A 413 -17.99 -27.88 1.63
C ALA A 413 -17.66 -29.33 2.02
N ALA A 414 -16.57 -29.51 2.78
CA ALA A 414 -16.10 -30.83 3.21
C ALA A 414 -16.78 -31.34 4.49
N PHE A 415 -17.24 -30.44 5.35
CA PHE A 415 -17.85 -30.79 6.65
C PHE A 415 -19.27 -30.23 6.71
N GLU A 416 -20.29 -31.08 6.60
CA GLU A 416 -21.70 -30.73 6.85
C GLU A 416 -21.96 -30.31 8.31
N GLY A 417 -20.96 -30.42 9.19
CA GLY A 417 -20.91 -29.88 10.54
C GLY A 417 -19.94 -28.73 10.61
N SER A 418 -20.24 -27.74 11.37
CA SER A 418 -19.50 -26.55 11.74
C SER A 418 -18.04 -26.44 11.25
N PRO A 419 -17.71 -25.71 10.16
CA PRO A 419 -16.32 -25.46 9.81
C PRO A 419 -15.67 -24.65 10.93
N GLN A 420 -14.62 -25.19 11.53
CA GLN A 420 -13.80 -24.49 12.51
C GLN A 420 -12.39 -24.36 11.96
N LEU A 421 -11.86 -23.15 11.93
CA LEU A 421 -10.42 -22.96 11.78
C LEU A 421 -9.74 -23.56 13.03
N PRO A 422 -8.54 -24.14 12.88
CA PRO A 422 -7.86 -24.75 14.03
C PRO A 422 -7.71 -23.76 15.21
N ASP A 423 -8.03 -24.17 16.42
CA ASP A 423 -7.91 -23.37 17.65
C ASP A 423 -6.46 -23.07 18.09
N CYS A 424 -5.47 -23.47 17.30
CA CYS A 424 -4.06 -23.22 17.58
C CYS A 424 -3.55 -21.95 16.90
N THR A 425 -2.50 -21.35 17.46
CA THR A 425 -1.74 -20.27 16.82
C THR A 425 -1.27 -20.72 15.44
N MET A 426 -1.86 -20.16 14.37
CA MET A 426 -1.47 -20.46 13.00
C MET A 426 -0.30 -19.58 12.58
N THR A 427 0.79 -20.19 12.15
CA THR A 427 1.91 -19.52 11.50
C THR A 427 1.68 -19.41 9.98
N LEU A 428 2.50 -18.61 9.29
CA LEU A 428 2.43 -18.54 7.83
C LEU A 428 2.72 -19.93 7.20
N THR A 429 3.61 -20.70 7.79
CA THR A 429 3.89 -22.08 7.37
C THR A 429 2.65 -22.98 7.49
N ASP A 430 1.84 -22.80 8.53
CA ASP A 430 0.58 -23.53 8.69
C ASP A 430 -0.42 -23.23 7.58
N VAL A 431 -0.54 -21.97 7.22
CA VAL A 431 -1.41 -21.53 6.12
C VAL A 431 -1.02 -22.20 4.80
N PHE A 432 0.27 -22.25 4.49
CA PHE A 432 0.76 -22.87 3.25
C PHE A 432 0.67 -24.41 3.27
N LEU A 433 0.86 -25.05 4.41
CA LEU A 433 0.58 -26.49 4.56
C LEU A 433 -0.90 -26.80 4.33
N LEU A 434 -1.78 -25.97 4.87
CA LEU A 434 -3.23 -26.10 4.68
C LEU A 434 -3.63 -25.93 3.22
N VAL A 435 -3.08 -24.93 2.52
CA VAL A 435 -3.27 -24.75 1.07
C VAL A 435 -2.83 -26.00 0.31
N THR A 436 -1.66 -26.53 0.64
CA THR A 436 -1.12 -27.73 -0.01
C THR A 436 -2.04 -28.93 0.19
N GLU A 437 -2.55 -29.13 1.39
CA GLU A 437 -3.50 -30.18 1.72
C GLU A 437 -4.80 -30.05 0.91
N VAL A 438 -5.37 -28.84 0.87
CA VAL A 438 -6.59 -28.55 0.10
C VAL A 438 -6.43 -28.89 -1.38
N HIS A 439 -5.29 -28.55 -1.99
CA HIS A 439 -5.01 -28.81 -3.40
C HIS A 439 -4.83 -30.32 -3.67
N LEU A 440 -4.06 -31.02 -2.83
CA LEU A 440 -3.86 -32.45 -2.97
C LEU A 440 -5.17 -33.25 -2.81
N ASN A 441 -6.06 -32.85 -1.91
CA ASN A 441 -7.36 -33.53 -1.70
C ASN A 441 -8.31 -33.38 -2.88
N ARG A 442 -8.19 -32.36 -3.71
CA ARG A 442 -9.04 -32.14 -4.90
C ARG A 442 -8.75 -33.08 -6.06
N MET A 443 -7.54 -33.60 -6.15
CA MET A 443 -7.10 -34.46 -7.27
C MET A 443 -7.57 -35.91 -7.16
N GLN A 444 -8.28 -36.32 -6.11
CA GLN A 444 -8.74 -37.70 -5.98
C GLN A 444 -10.05 -37.91 -6.71
N PRO A 445 -10.17 -39.02 -7.52
CA PRO A 445 -11.41 -39.31 -8.21
C PRO A 445 -12.53 -39.52 -7.18
N SER A 446 -13.61 -38.78 -7.37
CA SER A 446 -14.84 -38.88 -6.60
C SER A 446 -15.51 -40.26 -6.82
N SER A 447 -15.04 -41.30 -6.15
CA SER A 447 -15.88 -42.46 -5.90
C SER A 447 -16.96 -42.07 -4.91
N LEU A 448 -18.18 -42.14 -5.31
CA LEU A 448 -19.41 -41.60 -4.71
C LEU A 448 -19.85 -42.22 -3.38
N VAL A 449 -18.98 -42.93 -2.66
CA VAL A 449 -19.33 -43.53 -1.37
C VAL A 449 -18.15 -43.42 -0.41
N GLN A 450 -18.37 -42.68 0.65
CA GLN A 450 -17.50 -42.42 1.80
C GLN A 450 -16.56 -41.21 1.64
N ARG A 451 -17.06 -40.01 2.01
CA ARG A 451 -16.26 -38.84 2.43
C ARG A 451 -15.52 -39.13 3.74
N ASN A 452 -14.61 -40.09 3.74
CA ASN A 452 -13.62 -40.21 4.79
C ASN A 452 -12.57 -39.13 4.55
N THR A 453 -12.63 -38.02 5.28
CA THR A 453 -11.59 -37.02 5.34
C THR A 453 -10.29 -37.70 5.75
N ARG A 454 -9.35 -37.85 4.80
CA ARG A 454 -8.01 -38.33 5.13
C ARG A 454 -7.38 -37.34 6.09
N SER A 455 -6.59 -37.85 7.01
CA SER A 455 -5.81 -37.00 7.89
C SER A 455 -4.79 -36.16 7.06
N PRO A 456 -4.39 -34.94 7.50
CA PRO A 456 -3.35 -34.17 6.84
C PRO A 456 -2.08 -34.95 6.56
N VAL A 457 -1.73 -35.91 7.45
CA VAL A 457 -0.56 -36.80 7.31
C VAL A 457 -0.71 -37.74 6.11
N GLU A 458 -1.87 -38.36 5.95
CA GLU A 458 -2.15 -39.29 4.84
C GLU A 458 -2.19 -38.55 3.49
N THR A 459 -2.75 -37.36 3.47
CA THR A 459 -2.82 -36.51 2.26
C THR A 459 -1.41 -36.12 1.78
N LEU A 460 -0.57 -35.60 2.67
CA LEU A 460 0.80 -35.21 2.34
C LEU A 460 1.66 -36.43 1.96
N HIS A 461 1.43 -37.60 2.61
CA HIS A 461 2.16 -38.81 2.26
C HIS A 461 1.78 -39.32 0.87
N ALA A 462 0.51 -39.29 0.51
CA ALA A 462 0.04 -39.68 -0.84
C ALA A 462 0.55 -38.74 -1.93
N GLY A 463 0.72 -37.44 -1.64
CA GLY A 463 1.23 -36.43 -2.57
C GLY A 463 2.77 -36.25 -2.53
N ARG A 464 3.52 -37.09 -1.80
CA ARG A 464 4.94 -36.88 -1.53
C ARG A 464 5.77 -36.70 -2.79
N ASP A 465 5.58 -37.54 -3.80
CA ASP A 465 6.39 -37.53 -5.02
C ASP A 465 6.13 -36.26 -5.83
N THR A 466 4.88 -35.86 -5.99
CA THR A 466 4.50 -34.58 -6.63
C THR A 466 5.08 -33.39 -5.87
N LEU A 467 5.03 -33.41 -4.52
CA LEU A 467 5.60 -32.34 -3.70
C LEU A 467 7.13 -32.28 -3.82
N CYS A 468 7.81 -33.42 -3.94
CA CYS A 468 9.26 -33.46 -4.19
C CYS A 468 9.60 -32.88 -5.56
N SER A 469 8.84 -33.22 -6.61
CA SER A 469 9.05 -32.72 -7.96
C SER A 469 8.79 -31.22 -8.06
N LEU A 470 7.68 -30.71 -7.49
CA LEU A 470 7.41 -29.26 -7.37
C LEU A 470 8.55 -28.53 -6.62
N GLY A 471 8.99 -29.15 -5.52
CA GLY A 471 10.08 -28.60 -4.71
C GLY A 471 11.40 -28.55 -5.46
N GLN A 472 11.68 -29.51 -6.32
CA GLN A 472 12.89 -29.55 -7.13
C GLN A 472 12.92 -28.44 -8.19
N VAL A 473 11.79 -28.18 -8.87
CA VAL A 473 11.64 -27.04 -9.79
C VAL A 473 11.85 -25.74 -9.03
N ALA A 474 11.15 -25.59 -7.90
CA ALA A 474 11.22 -24.40 -7.07
C ALA A 474 12.64 -24.10 -6.59
N HIS A 475 13.34 -25.13 -6.09
CA HIS A 475 14.72 -25.01 -5.58
C HIS A 475 15.70 -24.59 -6.66
N ARG A 476 15.68 -25.25 -7.83
CA ARG A 476 16.52 -24.87 -8.97
C ARG A 476 16.28 -23.43 -9.42
N GLY A 477 15.02 -23.02 -9.44
CA GLY A 477 14.66 -21.65 -9.76
C GLY A 477 15.21 -20.65 -8.74
N MET A 478 15.04 -20.93 -7.44
CA MET A 478 15.58 -20.06 -6.39
C MET A 478 17.10 -19.93 -6.41
N GLU A 479 17.81 -21.04 -6.64
CA GLU A 479 19.27 -21.00 -6.76
C GLU A 479 19.78 -20.09 -7.87
N LYS A 480 19.08 -20.09 -9.00
CA LYS A 480 19.42 -19.33 -10.19
C LYS A 480 18.69 -17.99 -10.30
N SER A 481 17.89 -17.61 -9.28
CA SER A 481 16.99 -16.46 -9.34
C SER A 481 16.07 -16.49 -10.58
N LEU A 482 15.61 -17.68 -10.98
CA LEU A 482 14.68 -17.89 -12.09
C LEU A 482 13.26 -18.09 -11.56
N PHE A 483 12.31 -17.40 -12.17
CA PHE A 483 10.91 -17.40 -11.78
C PHE A 483 9.98 -17.89 -12.89
N VAL A 484 10.54 -18.11 -14.09
CA VAL A 484 9.87 -18.68 -15.26
C VAL A 484 10.64 -19.92 -15.72
N PHE A 485 9.90 -21.00 -15.95
CA PHE A 485 10.44 -22.33 -16.29
C PHE A 485 9.96 -22.79 -17.65
N THR A 486 10.81 -23.42 -18.43
CA THR A 486 10.43 -24.07 -19.68
C THR A 486 9.71 -25.40 -19.40
N GLN A 487 8.95 -25.87 -20.39
CA GLN A 487 8.31 -27.19 -20.30
C GLN A 487 9.34 -28.31 -20.06
N GLU A 488 10.51 -28.23 -20.67
CA GLU A 488 11.60 -29.19 -20.49
C GLU A 488 12.11 -29.21 -19.04
N GLU A 489 12.29 -28.04 -18.43
CA GLU A 489 12.75 -27.91 -17.03
C GLU A 489 11.73 -28.48 -16.04
N VAL A 490 10.45 -28.28 -16.33
CA VAL A 490 9.35 -28.80 -15.51
C VAL A 490 9.26 -30.33 -15.64
N GLN A 491 9.31 -30.86 -16.88
CA GLN A 491 9.28 -32.31 -17.12
C GLN A 491 10.53 -33.02 -16.59
N ALA A 492 11.72 -32.41 -16.69
CA ALA A 492 12.97 -32.96 -16.15
C ALA A 492 12.96 -33.13 -14.62
N SER A 493 12.01 -32.49 -13.91
CA SER A 493 11.82 -32.66 -12.47
C SER A 493 10.89 -33.83 -12.10
N GLY A 494 10.31 -34.51 -13.10
CA GLY A 494 9.38 -35.63 -12.92
C GLY A 494 7.91 -35.22 -12.74
N LEU A 495 7.56 -33.93 -12.93
CA LEU A 495 6.17 -33.48 -12.92
C LEU A 495 5.43 -33.98 -14.16
N GLN A 496 4.26 -34.55 -13.94
CA GLN A 496 3.35 -35.02 -14.98
C GLN A 496 2.26 -33.97 -15.27
N GLU A 497 1.63 -34.07 -16.41
CA GLU A 497 0.55 -33.16 -16.81
C GLU A 497 -0.60 -33.10 -15.78
N ARG A 498 -0.91 -34.22 -15.15
CA ARG A 498 -1.89 -34.28 -14.05
C ARG A 498 -1.48 -33.42 -12.83
N ASP A 499 -0.16 -33.30 -12.55
CA ASP A 499 0.35 -32.53 -11.42
C ASP A 499 0.24 -31.03 -11.67
N MET A 500 0.25 -30.62 -12.95
CA MET A 500 -0.01 -29.25 -13.35
C MET A 500 -1.44 -28.80 -13.04
N GLN A 501 -2.39 -29.75 -12.98
CA GLN A 501 -3.77 -29.46 -12.62
C GLN A 501 -3.97 -29.12 -11.14
N LEU A 502 -2.96 -29.31 -10.30
CA LEU A 502 -2.99 -28.88 -8.90
C LEU A 502 -3.08 -27.35 -8.76
N GLY A 503 -2.73 -26.60 -9.80
CA GLY A 503 -2.83 -25.14 -9.81
C GLY A 503 -1.74 -24.41 -9.03
N PHE A 504 -0.62 -25.06 -8.72
CA PHE A 504 0.56 -24.40 -8.12
C PHE A 504 1.44 -23.74 -9.17
N LEU A 505 1.46 -24.31 -10.38
CA LEU A 505 2.11 -23.76 -11.58
C LEU A 505 1.02 -23.33 -12.56
N ARG A 506 1.25 -22.22 -13.24
CA ARG A 506 0.40 -21.78 -14.34
C ARG A 506 1.21 -21.67 -15.62
N ALA A 507 0.57 -21.99 -16.75
CA ALA A 507 1.11 -21.73 -18.05
C ALA A 507 1.08 -20.23 -18.34
N LEU A 508 2.14 -19.72 -18.93
CA LEU A 508 2.18 -18.37 -19.48
C LEU A 508 1.61 -18.37 -20.91
N PRO A 509 0.95 -17.28 -21.35
CA PRO A 509 0.54 -17.14 -22.74
C PRO A 509 1.77 -17.27 -23.67
N GLU A 510 1.55 -17.76 -24.90
CA GLU A 510 2.59 -18.05 -25.90
C GLU A 510 3.44 -16.85 -26.34
N LEU A 511 3.13 -15.64 -25.93
CA LEU A 511 3.84 -14.38 -26.23
C LEU A 511 5.10 -14.16 -25.36
N GLY A 512 5.77 -15.23 -24.95
CA GLY A 512 7.03 -15.11 -24.21
C GLY A 512 8.24 -14.94 -25.16
N PRO A 513 9.39 -14.46 -24.64
CA PRO A 513 10.61 -14.24 -25.43
C PRO A 513 11.22 -15.50 -26.04
N ARG A 514 10.70 -16.68 -25.77
CA ARG A 514 11.24 -17.98 -26.26
C ARG A 514 10.44 -18.63 -27.40
N GLY A 515 9.50 -17.91 -28.06
CA GLY A 515 8.74 -18.46 -29.19
C GLY A 515 7.79 -19.60 -28.81
N ASP A 516 7.66 -20.63 -29.66
CA ASP A 516 6.64 -21.69 -29.58
C ASP A 516 6.73 -22.64 -28.36
N GLN A 517 7.61 -22.40 -27.38
CA GLN A 517 7.72 -23.23 -26.18
C GLN A 517 6.89 -22.71 -25.02
N GLN A 518 5.97 -23.53 -24.55
CA GLN A 518 5.15 -23.25 -23.37
C GLN A 518 6.03 -23.05 -22.14
N SER A 519 5.82 -21.90 -21.46
CA SER A 519 6.54 -21.55 -20.22
C SER A 519 5.60 -21.61 -19.04
N TYR A 520 6.16 -21.85 -17.86
CA TYR A 520 5.41 -22.00 -16.61
C TYR A 520 5.98 -21.11 -15.52
N GLU A 521 5.15 -20.63 -14.62
CA GLU A 521 5.57 -19.93 -13.42
C GLU A 521 4.78 -20.41 -12.19
N PHE A 522 5.35 -20.33 -11.01
CA PHE A 522 4.59 -20.50 -9.79
C PHE A 522 3.55 -19.38 -9.68
N PHE A 523 2.36 -19.71 -9.20
CA PHE A 523 1.26 -18.77 -9.07
C PHE A 523 1.67 -17.52 -8.28
N HIS A 524 2.53 -17.67 -7.29
CA HIS A 524 3.13 -16.60 -6.52
C HIS A 524 4.53 -16.99 -6.03
N LEU A 525 5.46 -16.02 -5.93
CA LEU A 525 6.82 -16.27 -5.49
C LEU A 525 6.92 -16.88 -4.08
N THR A 526 5.97 -16.58 -3.20
CA THR A 526 5.92 -17.22 -1.86
C THR A 526 5.64 -18.72 -1.93
N LEU A 527 4.90 -19.21 -2.94
CA LEU A 527 4.72 -20.65 -3.18
C LEU A 527 6.03 -21.30 -3.62
N GLN A 528 6.76 -20.66 -4.55
CA GLN A 528 8.09 -21.14 -4.95
C GLN A 528 9.01 -21.22 -3.74
N ALA A 529 9.02 -20.19 -2.88
CA ALA A 529 9.80 -20.19 -1.65
C ALA A 529 9.37 -21.30 -0.68
N PHE A 530 8.06 -21.56 -0.55
CA PHE A 530 7.54 -22.63 0.29
C PHE A 530 7.94 -24.02 -0.21
N PHE A 531 7.78 -24.28 -1.52
CA PHE A 531 8.16 -25.58 -2.10
C PHE A 531 9.68 -25.78 -2.08
N THR A 532 10.46 -24.72 -2.24
CA THR A 532 11.92 -24.76 -2.04
C THR A 532 12.26 -25.22 -0.62
N ALA A 533 11.69 -24.57 0.38
CA ALA A 533 11.90 -24.95 1.78
C ALA A 533 11.41 -26.38 2.07
N PHE A 534 10.31 -26.78 1.47
CA PHE A 534 9.75 -28.12 1.61
C PHE A 534 10.68 -29.19 1.03
N PHE A 535 11.24 -28.94 -0.17
CA PHE A 535 12.25 -29.81 -0.78
C PHE A 535 13.50 -29.95 0.10
N LEU A 536 14.06 -28.83 0.56
CA LEU A 536 15.23 -28.82 1.44
C LEU A 536 15.01 -29.62 2.74
N VAL A 537 13.77 -29.69 3.20
CA VAL A 537 13.41 -30.50 4.38
C VAL A 537 13.22 -31.98 4.01
N LEU A 538 12.53 -32.28 2.89
CA LEU A 538 12.17 -33.63 2.48
C LEU A 538 13.33 -34.47 1.96
N ASP A 539 14.22 -33.89 1.18
CA ASP A 539 15.34 -34.63 0.56
C ASP A 539 16.42 -34.91 1.60
N ASP A 540 16.65 -36.19 1.89
CA ASP A 540 17.65 -36.66 2.87
C ASP A 540 19.10 -36.37 2.43
N ARG A 541 19.32 -36.21 1.13
CA ARG A 541 20.61 -35.91 0.53
C ARG A 541 21.08 -34.49 0.77
N VAL A 542 20.14 -33.58 1.05
CA VAL A 542 20.44 -32.18 1.34
C VAL A 542 21.26 -32.07 2.62
N GLY A 543 22.50 -31.58 2.47
CA GLY A 543 23.43 -31.35 3.56
C GLY A 543 23.07 -30.08 4.37
N THR A 544 23.75 -29.90 5.51
CA THR A 544 23.52 -28.71 6.35
C THR A 544 24.01 -27.41 5.70
N GLN A 545 25.04 -27.46 4.86
CA GLN A 545 25.52 -26.27 4.12
C GLN A 545 24.46 -25.81 3.10
N GLU A 546 23.96 -26.73 2.29
CA GLU A 546 22.92 -26.43 1.31
C GLU A 546 21.62 -25.94 1.97
N LEU A 547 21.19 -26.57 3.08
CA LEU A 547 20.05 -26.13 3.87
C LEU A 547 20.18 -24.67 4.33
N LEU A 548 21.36 -24.22 4.70
CA LEU A 548 21.63 -22.89 5.24
C LEU A 548 22.08 -21.88 4.19
N ARG A 549 22.21 -22.29 2.94
CA ARG A 549 22.74 -21.47 1.85
C ARG A 549 21.97 -20.15 1.71
N PHE A 550 20.63 -20.22 1.69
CA PHE A 550 19.81 -19.02 1.55
C PHE A 550 19.89 -18.07 2.75
N PHE A 551 20.15 -18.57 3.95
CA PHE A 551 20.47 -17.72 5.10
C PHE A 551 21.82 -17.02 4.95
N GLN A 552 22.85 -17.74 4.47
CA GLN A 552 24.20 -17.21 4.28
C GLN A 552 24.26 -16.17 3.17
N GLU A 553 23.52 -16.40 2.10
CA GLU A 553 23.46 -15.47 0.95
C GLU A 553 22.60 -14.23 1.24
N TRP A 554 21.58 -14.37 2.10
CA TRP A 554 20.73 -13.26 2.53
C TRP A 554 21.39 -12.37 3.59
N MET A 555 22.17 -12.95 4.49
CA MET A 555 22.86 -12.20 5.55
C MET A 555 24.34 -12.04 5.21
N PRO A 556 24.83 -10.80 4.97
CA PRO A 556 26.25 -10.59 4.76
C PRO A 556 27.06 -11.04 5.97
N PRO A 557 28.33 -11.52 5.78
CA PRO A 557 29.18 -11.96 6.88
C PRO A 557 29.40 -10.82 7.88
N ALA A 558 29.41 -11.16 9.17
CA ALA A 558 29.62 -10.21 10.25
C ALA A 558 30.99 -9.52 10.05
N GLY A 559 31.00 -8.26 9.62
CA GLY A 559 32.20 -7.49 9.30
C GLY A 559 32.16 -6.72 7.99
N ALA A 560 31.30 -7.09 7.03
CA ALA A 560 30.97 -6.22 5.91
C ALA A 560 30.00 -5.15 6.44
N ALA A 561 30.51 -3.98 6.76
CA ALA A 561 29.68 -2.81 6.97
C ALA A 561 28.96 -2.55 5.65
N THR A 562 27.73 -3.09 5.52
CA THR A 562 26.79 -2.63 4.53
C THR A 562 26.44 -1.22 4.95
N THR A 563 27.07 -0.25 4.35
CA THR A 563 26.65 1.14 4.31
C THR A 563 25.39 1.24 3.44
N SER A 564 24.36 0.44 3.75
CA SER A 564 22.99 0.75 3.39
C SER A 564 22.55 1.81 4.40
N CYS A 565 22.93 3.03 4.13
CA CYS A 565 22.68 4.19 4.94
C CYS A 565 21.28 4.70 4.67
N TYR A 566 20.31 4.38 5.54
CA TYR A 566 19.42 5.44 5.95
C TYR A 566 20.26 6.36 6.87
N PRO A 567 20.51 7.62 6.50
CA PRO A 567 21.30 8.50 7.34
C PRO A 567 20.56 8.69 8.67
N PRO A 568 21.26 8.64 9.81
CA PRO A 568 20.71 9.16 11.05
C PRO A 568 20.38 10.63 10.79
N PHE A 569 19.31 11.14 11.39
CA PHE A 569 18.98 12.55 11.41
C PHE A 569 20.19 13.34 11.91
N LEU A 570 21.00 13.85 10.98
CA LEU A 570 21.99 14.88 11.24
C LEU A 570 21.43 16.22 10.76
N PRO A 571 21.68 17.32 11.49
CA PRO A 571 21.22 18.64 11.09
C PRO A 571 21.74 18.99 9.72
N PHE A 572 20.96 19.74 8.97
CA PHE A 572 21.03 20.08 7.54
C PHE A 572 22.35 20.71 7.00
N GLN A 573 23.46 20.74 7.75
CA GLN A 573 24.66 21.50 7.42
C GLN A 573 25.91 20.71 7.00
N CYS A 574 25.89 19.39 6.90
CA CYS A 574 27.09 18.59 6.58
C CYS A 574 27.05 17.79 5.27
N LEU A 575 26.27 18.18 4.28
CA LEU A 575 26.23 17.50 2.97
C LEU A 575 26.83 18.36 1.84
N GLN A 576 28.08 18.80 2.00
CA GLN A 576 28.93 19.18 0.87
C GLN A 576 30.17 18.29 0.90
N GLY A 577 30.24 17.34 -0.02
CA GLY A 577 31.46 16.62 -0.34
C GLY A 577 31.40 15.11 -0.06
N SER A 578 31.05 14.38 -1.03
CA SER A 578 31.25 13.02 -1.48
C SER A 578 29.92 12.39 -1.87
N GLY A 579 29.73 12.16 -3.17
CA GLY A 579 28.53 11.49 -3.67
C GLY A 579 28.41 10.10 -3.05
N PRO A 580 27.17 9.62 -2.80
CA PRO A 580 26.97 8.27 -2.30
C PRO A 580 27.59 7.28 -3.27
N ALA A 581 28.31 6.29 -2.73
CA ALA A 581 28.74 5.16 -3.50
C ALA A 581 27.53 4.61 -4.27
N ARG A 582 27.68 4.45 -5.58
CA ARG A 582 26.66 3.92 -6.48
C ARG A 582 26.30 2.50 -5.99
N GLU A 583 25.20 2.40 -5.23
CA GLU A 583 24.69 1.10 -4.79
C GLU A 583 23.99 0.41 -5.96
N ASP A 584 24.29 -0.84 -6.14
CA ASP A 584 23.72 -1.75 -7.12
C ASP A 584 22.22 -1.96 -6.79
N LEU A 585 21.33 -1.39 -7.58
CA LEU A 585 19.86 -1.44 -7.38
C LEU A 585 19.28 -2.87 -7.34
N PHE A 586 20.05 -3.87 -7.79
CA PHE A 586 19.58 -5.25 -8.02
C PHE A 586 20.30 -6.32 -7.17
N LYS A 587 21.19 -5.94 -6.26
CA LYS A 587 21.90 -6.91 -5.39
C LYS A 587 21.08 -7.47 -4.23
N ASN A 588 19.79 -7.11 -4.12
CA ASN A 588 18.99 -7.52 -2.99
C ASN A 588 18.40 -8.91 -3.19
N LYS A 589 18.87 -9.90 -2.40
CA LYS A 589 18.34 -11.26 -2.38
C LYS A 589 17.18 -11.45 -1.39
N ASP A 590 16.34 -10.43 -1.22
CA ASP A 590 15.19 -10.46 -0.30
C ASP A 590 14.17 -11.56 -0.64
N HIS A 591 14.19 -12.09 -1.86
CA HIS A 591 13.33 -13.23 -2.21
C HIS A 591 13.65 -14.49 -1.41
N PHE A 592 14.85 -14.62 -0.82
CA PHE A 592 15.22 -15.74 0.05
C PHE A 592 14.58 -15.68 1.44
N GLN A 593 14.07 -14.51 1.85
CA GLN A 593 13.47 -14.31 3.17
C GLN A 593 12.35 -15.30 3.46
N PHE A 594 11.45 -15.51 2.50
CA PHE A 594 10.34 -16.45 2.67
C PHE A 594 10.80 -17.91 2.72
N THR A 595 11.80 -18.30 1.93
CA THR A 595 12.37 -19.64 2.01
C THR A 595 12.94 -19.91 3.39
N ASN A 596 13.67 -18.95 3.94
CA ASN A 596 14.25 -19.04 5.29
C ASN A 596 13.16 -19.11 6.37
N LEU A 597 12.09 -18.34 6.22
CA LEU A 597 10.93 -18.34 7.12
C LEU A 597 10.24 -19.71 7.12
N PHE A 598 9.93 -20.26 5.95
CA PHE A 598 9.30 -21.58 5.83
C PHE A 598 10.19 -22.72 6.32
N LEU A 599 11.51 -22.64 6.13
CA LEU A 599 12.44 -23.61 6.73
C LEU A 599 12.33 -23.63 8.26
N CYS A 600 12.20 -22.46 8.89
CA CYS A 600 12.03 -22.35 10.33
C CYS A 600 10.72 -22.97 10.80
N GLY A 601 9.64 -22.73 10.09
CA GLY A 601 8.32 -23.29 10.40
C GLY A 601 8.24 -24.81 10.17
N LEU A 602 8.70 -25.30 9.03
CA LEU A 602 8.70 -26.72 8.70
C LEU A 602 9.58 -27.55 9.67
N LEU A 603 10.74 -27.04 10.06
CA LEU A 603 11.64 -27.70 11.02
C LEU A 603 11.23 -27.45 12.49
N SER A 604 10.08 -26.82 12.75
CA SER A 604 9.57 -26.66 14.11
C SER A 604 9.24 -28.01 14.77
N LYS A 605 9.21 -28.03 16.12
CA LYS A 605 8.82 -29.24 16.85
C LYS A 605 7.36 -29.58 16.63
N ALA A 606 6.50 -28.61 16.45
CA ALA A 606 5.07 -28.81 16.19
C ALA A 606 4.82 -29.59 14.90
N LYS A 607 5.61 -29.37 13.86
CA LYS A 607 5.48 -30.05 12.56
C LYS A 607 6.18 -31.43 12.54
N GLN A 608 6.90 -31.79 13.58
CA GLN A 608 7.61 -33.07 13.64
C GLN A 608 6.67 -34.29 13.52
N LYS A 609 5.46 -34.22 14.08
CA LYS A 609 4.46 -35.29 13.96
C LYS A 609 3.98 -35.47 12.52
N LEU A 610 3.82 -34.36 11.79
CA LEU A 610 3.41 -34.33 10.39
C LEU A 610 4.50 -34.87 9.48
N LEU A 611 5.72 -34.37 9.64
CA LEU A 611 6.85 -34.63 8.73
C LEU A 611 7.58 -35.95 8.98
N ARG A 612 7.44 -36.58 10.17
CA ARG A 612 8.13 -37.86 10.48
C ARG A 612 7.70 -39.01 9.58
N HIS A 613 6.54 -38.92 8.95
CA HIS A 613 6.05 -39.92 7.98
C HIS A 613 6.63 -39.71 6.58
N LEU A 614 7.21 -38.50 6.32
CA LEU A 614 7.80 -38.15 5.06
C LEU A 614 9.35 -38.20 5.10
N VAL A 615 9.96 -37.96 6.28
CA VAL A 615 11.42 -37.83 6.46
C VAL A 615 11.84 -38.57 7.75
N PRO A 616 13.00 -39.28 7.74
CA PRO A 616 13.53 -39.93 8.95
C PRO A 616 13.74 -38.93 10.10
N ALA A 617 13.32 -39.30 11.29
CA ALA A 617 13.36 -38.44 12.47
C ALA A 617 14.80 -38.00 12.85
N ALA A 618 15.82 -38.77 12.50
CA ALA A 618 17.20 -38.40 12.70
C ALA A 618 17.64 -37.26 11.79
N ALA A 619 17.23 -37.28 10.52
CA ALA A 619 17.52 -36.22 9.55
C ALA A 619 16.83 -34.90 9.97
N LEU A 620 15.53 -34.95 10.34
CA LEU A 620 14.82 -33.78 10.84
C LEU A 620 15.49 -33.15 12.07
N ARG A 621 15.96 -33.99 13.01
CA ARG A 621 16.67 -33.51 14.20
C ARG A 621 18.01 -32.85 13.85
N ARG A 622 18.77 -33.43 12.92
CA ARG A 622 20.06 -32.87 12.44
C ARG A 622 19.85 -31.51 11.76
N LYS A 623 18.93 -31.46 10.79
CA LYS A 623 18.61 -30.22 10.05
C LYS A 623 18.12 -29.10 11.00
N ARG A 624 17.22 -29.43 11.93
CA ARG A 624 16.73 -28.48 12.94
C ARG A 624 17.82 -27.95 13.87
N LYS A 625 18.73 -28.83 14.34
CA LYS A 625 19.85 -28.42 15.20
C LYS A 625 20.77 -27.45 14.47
N ALA A 626 21.08 -27.71 13.20
CA ALA A 626 21.90 -26.82 12.40
C ALA A 626 21.24 -25.45 12.18
N LEU A 627 19.93 -25.46 11.82
CA LEU A 627 19.16 -24.22 11.61
C LEU A 627 19.13 -23.36 12.87
N TRP A 628 18.83 -23.92 14.03
CA TRP A 628 18.73 -23.17 15.27
C TRP A 628 20.09 -22.59 15.70
N ALA A 629 21.15 -23.37 15.55
CA ALA A 629 22.50 -22.88 15.83
C ALA A 629 22.88 -21.68 14.95
N HIS A 630 22.52 -21.74 13.66
CA HIS A 630 22.75 -20.67 12.70
C HIS A 630 21.90 -19.43 13.04
N LEU A 631 20.61 -19.55 13.32
CA LEU A 631 19.73 -18.44 13.69
C LEU A 631 20.25 -17.66 14.89
N PHE A 632 20.70 -18.36 15.93
CA PHE A 632 21.25 -17.70 17.13
C PHE A 632 22.57 -17.00 16.84
N SER A 633 23.46 -17.64 16.06
CA SER A 633 24.73 -17.04 15.66
C SER A 633 24.51 -15.76 14.85
N SER A 634 23.60 -15.83 13.87
CA SER A 634 23.27 -14.73 12.97
C SER A 634 22.61 -13.57 13.71
N LEU A 635 21.59 -13.83 14.56
CA LEU A 635 20.96 -12.79 15.38
C LEU A 635 21.97 -12.09 16.28
N ARG A 636 22.84 -12.86 16.95
CA ARG A 636 23.86 -12.31 17.83
C ARG A 636 24.90 -11.49 17.06
N GLY A 637 25.34 -11.97 15.88
CA GLY A 637 26.23 -11.26 14.99
C GLY A 637 25.64 -9.95 14.50
N TYR A 638 24.41 -9.98 14.00
CA TYR A 638 23.68 -8.81 13.53
C TYR A 638 23.54 -7.74 14.62
N LEU A 639 23.06 -8.11 15.82
CA LEU A 639 22.90 -7.16 16.92
C LEU A 639 24.23 -6.56 17.41
N LYS A 640 25.33 -7.27 17.25
CA LYS A 640 26.67 -6.74 17.56
C LYS A 640 27.18 -5.76 16.53
N SER A 641 26.81 -5.93 15.25
CA SER A 641 27.24 -5.04 14.16
C SER A 641 26.49 -3.71 14.10
N LEU A 642 25.31 -3.62 14.75
CA LEU A 642 24.52 -2.39 14.75
C LEU A 642 25.18 -1.29 15.60
N PRO A 643 25.18 -0.03 15.10
CA PRO A 643 25.66 1.11 15.87
C PRO A 643 24.81 1.32 17.12
N ARG A 644 25.47 1.59 18.25
CA ARG A 644 24.84 1.87 19.53
C ARG A 644 24.97 3.33 19.86
N VAL A 645 23.87 3.97 20.22
CA VAL A 645 23.85 5.33 20.68
C VAL A 645 23.31 5.33 22.10
N GLN A 646 24.02 5.96 23.01
CA GLN A 646 23.50 6.16 24.37
C GLN A 646 22.66 7.42 24.38
N VAL A 647 21.37 7.24 24.69
CA VAL A 647 20.41 8.34 24.81
C VAL A 647 19.94 8.31 26.27
N GLU A 648 20.34 9.27 27.06
CA GLU A 648 20.03 9.34 28.51
C GLU A 648 20.36 8.02 29.24
N SER A 649 19.36 7.36 29.79
CA SER A 649 19.49 6.07 30.49
C SER A 649 19.37 4.85 29.57
N PHE A 650 19.14 5.06 28.25
CA PHE A 650 18.88 3.99 27.30
C PHE A 650 20.07 3.70 26.40
N ASN A 651 20.36 2.43 26.22
CA ASN A 651 21.28 1.93 25.19
C ASN A 651 20.44 1.62 23.92
N GLN A 652 20.35 2.61 23.04
CA GLN A 652 19.53 2.59 21.84
C GLN A 652 20.25 1.82 20.73
N VAL A 653 19.49 0.98 20.02
CA VAL A 653 19.89 0.34 18.77
C VAL A 653 18.85 0.67 17.70
N GLN A 654 19.31 1.24 16.59
CA GLN A 654 18.50 1.35 15.39
C GLN A 654 18.51 -0.01 14.68
N ALA A 655 17.36 -0.69 14.71
CA ALA A 655 17.19 -1.96 14.01
C ALA A 655 16.62 -1.73 12.59
N MET A 656 17.03 -2.59 11.67
CA MET A 656 16.64 -2.55 10.27
C MET A 656 15.54 -3.60 9.98
N PRO A 657 14.86 -3.54 8.85
CA PRO A 657 13.86 -4.56 8.46
C PRO A 657 14.36 -6.01 8.60
N THR A 658 15.63 -6.27 8.34
CA THR A 658 16.27 -7.58 8.54
C THR A 658 16.08 -8.13 9.96
N PHE A 659 16.10 -7.27 10.98
CA PHE A 659 15.85 -7.69 12.36
C PHE A 659 14.44 -8.25 12.54
N ILE A 660 13.43 -7.59 11.97
CA ILE A 660 12.03 -8.05 12.01
C ILE A 660 11.92 -9.42 11.33
N TRP A 661 12.53 -9.61 10.15
CA TRP A 661 12.54 -10.88 9.46
C TRP A 661 13.20 -12.01 10.26
N MET A 662 14.26 -11.71 10.97
CA MET A 662 14.88 -12.68 11.89
C MET A 662 13.92 -13.08 13.01
N LEU A 663 13.16 -12.11 13.56
CA LEU A 663 12.14 -12.40 14.57
C LEU A 663 10.97 -13.21 13.98
N ARG A 664 10.54 -12.93 12.75
CA ARG A 664 9.56 -13.77 12.02
C ARG A 664 10.03 -15.22 11.90
N CYS A 665 11.30 -15.43 11.51
CA CYS A 665 11.89 -16.77 11.45
C CYS A 665 11.90 -17.48 12.83
N ILE A 666 12.20 -16.74 13.89
CA ILE A 666 12.16 -17.26 15.27
C ILE A 666 10.71 -17.60 15.65
N TYR A 667 9.76 -16.76 15.34
CA TYR A 667 8.34 -16.95 15.60
C TYR A 667 7.79 -18.22 14.91
N GLU A 668 8.15 -18.44 13.65
CA GLU A 668 7.75 -19.65 12.90
C GLU A 668 8.19 -20.96 13.58
N THR A 669 9.25 -20.94 14.38
CA THR A 669 9.68 -22.14 15.15
C THR A 669 8.69 -22.56 16.22
N GLN A 670 7.80 -21.66 16.68
CA GLN A 670 6.85 -21.83 17.80
C GLN A 670 7.49 -22.45 19.05
N SER A 671 8.78 -22.17 19.27
CA SER A 671 9.55 -22.71 20.39
C SER A 671 9.84 -21.63 21.43
N GLN A 672 9.16 -21.67 22.56
CA GLN A 672 9.38 -20.76 23.68
C GLN A 672 10.86 -20.71 24.11
N LYS A 673 11.55 -21.84 24.05
CA LYS A 673 12.99 -21.92 24.38
C LYS A 673 13.84 -21.11 23.37
N VAL A 674 13.47 -21.12 22.09
CA VAL A 674 14.13 -20.34 21.04
C VAL A 674 13.85 -18.85 21.26
N GLY A 675 12.60 -18.46 21.55
CA GLY A 675 12.24 -17.08 21.89
C GLY A 675 13.01 -16.55 23.12
N GLN A 676 13.12 -17.36 24.18
CA GLN A 676 13.90 -16.98 25.38
C GLN A 676 15.38 -16.76 25.09
N LEU A 677 15.99 -17.64 24.28
CA LEU A 677 17.40 -17.49 23.90
C LEU A 677 17.61 -16.28 23.01
N ALA A 678 16.68 -15.99 22.09
CA ALA A 678 16.71 -14.79 21.25
C ALA A 678 16.62 -13.52 22.12
N ALA A 679 15.66 -13.47 23.05
CA ALA A 679 15.49 -12.35 23.96
C ALA A 679 16.76 -12.04 24.79
N ARG A 680 17.44 -13.08 25.27
CA ARG A 680 18.73 -12.94 25.99
C ARG A 680 19.86 -12.46 25.09
N GLY A 681 19.77 -12.66 23.78
CA GLY A 681 20.73 -12.18 22.79
C GLY A 681 20.62 -10.68 22.52
N ILE A 682 19.46 -10.06 22.81
CA ILE A 682 19.24 -8.62 22.62
C ILE A 682 19.93 -7.86 23.75
N CYS A 683 21.01 -7.15 23.41
CA CYS A 683 21.83 -6.41 24.39
C CYS A 683 21.40 -4.94 24.56
N ALA A 684 20.36 -4.48 23.83
CA ALA A 684 19.83 -3.13 23.90
C ALA A 684 18.58 -3.08 24.79
N ASN A 685 18.31 -1.96 25.43
CA ASN A 685 17.08 -1.71 26.17
C ASN A 685 16.19 -0.64 25.53
N TYR A 686 16.59 -0.12 24.36
CA TYR A 686 15.78 0.70 23.48
C TYR A 686 15.92 0.16 22.04
N LEU A 687 14.83 -0.39 21.51
CA LEU A 687 14.74 -0.87 20.13
C LEU A 687 14.01 0.17 19.30
N LYS A 688 14.71 0.81 18.36
CA LYS A 688 14.15 1.74 17.41
C LYS A 688 13.93 1.01 16.08
N LEU A 689 12.66 0.82 15.72
CA LEU A 689 12.19 0.10 14.53
C LEU A 689 11.40 1.03 13.59
N THR A 690 11.75 2.32 13.59
CA THR A 690 11.10 3.32 12.74
C THR A 690 11.40 3.07 11.27
N TYR A 691 10.39 3.28 10.40
CA TYR A 691 10.48 3.09 8.94
C TYR A 691 10.85 1.67 8.49
N CYS A 692 10.59 0.67 9.32
CA CYS A 692 10.85 -0.74 8.98
C CYS A 692 9.72 -1.40 8.19
N ASN A 693 8.66 -0.66 7.87
CA ASN A 693 7.42 -1.16 7.28
C ASN A 693 6.84 -2.37 8.06
N ALA A 694 6.98 -2.34 9.38
CA ALA A 694 6.41 -3.37 10.22
C ALA A 694 4.88 -3.37 10.12
N CYS A 695 4.29 -4.55 9.98
CA CYS A 695 2.85 -4.75 9.94
C CYS A 695 2.35 -5.44 11.23
N SER A 696 1.05 -5.59 11.35
CA SER A 696 0.45 -6.22 12.53
C SER A 696 0.93 -7.65 12.78
N ALA A 697 1.23 -8.41 11.72
CA ALA A 697 1.80 -9.76 11.86
C ALA A 697 3.23 -9.76 12.45
N ASP A 698 3.97 -8.66 12.34
CA ASP A 698 5.28 -8.52 12.95
C ASP A 698 5.21 -8.34 14.46
N CYS A 699 4.11 -7.75 14.92
CA CYS A 699 3.86 -7.58 16.35
C CYS A 699 3.77 -8.94 17.07
N SER A 700 3.22 -9.97 16.43
CA SER A 700 3.23 -11.34 16.94
C SER A 700 4.66 -11.86 17.14
N ALA A 701 5.53 -11.64 16.15
CA ALA A 701 6.93 -12.06 16.20
C ALA A 701 7.73 -11.25 17.24
N LEU A 702 7.52 -9.94 17.31
CA LEU A 702 8.11 -9.06 18.33
C LEU A 702 7.67 -9.49 19.72
N SER A 703 6.38 -9.65 19.94
CA SER A 703 5.81 -10.06 21.23
C SER A 703 6.32 -11.42 21.68
N PHE A 704 6.39 -12.40 20.77
CA PHE A 704 6.89 -13.73 21.05
C PHE A 704 8.31 -13.75 21.65
N VAL A 705 9.17 -12.83 21.21
CA VAL A 705 10.54 -12.69 21.70
C VAL A 705 10.60 -11.74 22.91
N LEU A 706 10.01 -10.53 22.78
CA LEU A 706 10.13 -9.47 23.76
C LEU A 706 9.41 -9.79 25.09
N HIS A 707 8.36 -10.63 25.06
CA HIS A 707 7.74 -11.14 26.27
C HIS A 707 8.75 -11.81 27.23
N HIS A 708 9.79 -12.46 26.69
CA HIS A 708 10.86 -13.09 27.45
C HIS A 708 12.03 -12.17 27.80
N PHE A 709 11.94 -10.89 27.43
CA PHE A 709 13.04 -9.95 27.70
C PHE A 709 13.27 -9.78 29.21
N PRO A 710 14.52 -9.87 29.69
CA PRO A 710 14.78 -9.95 31.13
C PRO A 710 14.65 -8.61 31.88
N LYS A 711 14.68 -7.49 31.13
CA LYS A 711 14.67 -6.13 31.68
C LYS A 711 13.49 -5.34 31.13
N ARG A 712 13.36 -4.10 31.59
CA ARG A 712 12.45 -3.11 30.98
C ARG A 712 12.99 -2.64 29.64
N LEU A 713 12.09 -2.31 28.69
CA LEU A 713 12.42 -2.02 27.31
C LEU A 713 11.66 -0.79 26.82
N ALA A 714 12.33 0.05 26.06
CA ALA A 714 11.74 1.06 25.21
C ALA A 714 11.58 0.50 23.78
N LEU A 715 10.38 0.58 23.21
CA LEU A 715 10.04 0.10 21.87
C LEU A 715 9.48 1.25 21.03
N ASP A 716 10.16 1.54 19.94
CA ASP A 716 9.80 2.59 19.00
C ASP A 716 9.40 1.96 17.66
N LEU A 717 8.11 2.04 17.36
CA LEU A 717 7.47 1.53 16.14
C LEU A 717 6.82 2.67 15.35
N ASP A 718 7.28 3.90 15.50
CA ASP A 718 6.81 5.04 14.73
C ASP A 718 7.02 4.83 13.22
N ASN A 719 6.17 5.40 12.39
CA ASN A 719 6.26 5.35 10.92
C ASN A 719 6.27 3.90 10.36
N ASN A 720 5.31 3.11 10.79
CA ASN A 720 5.13 1.74 10.31
C ASN A 720 3.69 1.51 9.78
N ASN A 721 3.30 0.25 9.63
CA ASN A 721 1.99 -0.13 9.10
C ASN A 721 1.18 -0.94 10.13
N LEU A 722 1.16 -0.46 11.37
CA LEU A 722 0.46 -1.14 12.46
C LEU A 722 -1.00 -0.69 12.53
N ASN A 723 -1.89 -1.64 12.77
CA ASN A 723 -3.29 -1.38 13.06
C ASN A 723 -3.68 -1.95 14.45
N ASP A 724 -4.96 -1.96 14.78
CA ASP A 724 -5.46 -2.44 16.07
C ASP A 724 -5.10 -3.88 16.39
N TYR A 725 -4.96 -4.74 15.36
CA TYR A 725 -4.54 -6.12 15.56
C TYR A 725 -3.08 -6.20 16.03
N GLY A 726 -2.20 -5.34 15.48
CA GLY A 726 -0.82 -5.24 15.94
C GLY A 726 -0.71 -4.84 17.40
N VAL A 727 -1.56 -3.92 17.85
CA VAL A 727 -1.62 -3.51 19.26
C VAL A 727 -2.04 -4.69 20.16
N ARG A 728 -3.05 -5.48 19.75
CA ARG A 728 -3.47 -6.69 20.47
C ARG A 728 -2.35 -7.72 20.56
N GLU A 729 -1.62 -7.92 19.47
CA GLU A 729 -0.48 -8.86 19.44
C GLU A 729 0.67 -8.43 20.36
N LEU A 730 0.84 -7.14 20.64
CA LEU A 730 1.84 -6.64 21.57
C LEU A 730 1.47 -6.82 23.06
N GLN A 731 0.22 -7.18 23.39
CA GLN A 731 -0.26 -7.30 24.78
C GLN A 731 0.67 -8.14 25.69
N PRO A 732 1.20 -9.32 25.27
CA PRO A 732 2.07 -10.11 26.14
C PRO A 732 3.35 -9.41 26.59
N CYS A 733 3.85 -8.42 25.81
CA CYS A 733 5.09 -7.72 26.16
C CYS A 733 4.89 -6.43 26.95
N PHE A 734 3.65 -5.95 27.17
CA PHE A 734 3.37 -4.72 27.94
C PHE A 734 3.95 -4.74 29.35
N SER A 735 4.04 -5.90 29.98
CA SER A 735 4.70 -6.05 31.28
C SER A 735 6.19 -5.68 31.27
N ARG A 736 6.79 -5.43 30.10
CA ARG A 736 8.20 -5.09 29.93
C ARG A 736 8.41 -3.68 29.37
N LEU A 737 7.39 -3.08 28.76
CA LEU A 737 7.51 -1.81 28.05
C LEU A 737 7.42 -0.62 29.01
N THR A 738 8.44 0.26 28.96
CA THR A 738 8.42 1.54 29.66
C THR A 738 8.16 2.70 28.70
N VAL A 739 8.66 2.61 27.48
CA VAL A 739 8.40 3.57 26.41
C VAL A 739 7.78 2.80 25.25
N LEU A 740 6.67 3.30 24.71
CA LEU A 740 6.01 2.74 23.54
C LEU A 740 5.68 3.88 22.58
N ARG A 741 6.32 3.87 21.41
CA ARG A 741 6.05 4.80 20.32
C ARG A 741 5.34 4.07 19.20
N LEU A 742 4.18 4.59 18.81
CA LEU A 742 3.28 4.04 17.78
C LEU A 742 2.77 5.15 16.85
N SER A 743 3.48 6.27 16.76
CA SER A 743 3.08 7.41 15.95
C SER A 743 3.17 7.08 14.46
N VAL A 744 2.33 7.74 13.64
CA VAL A 744 2.28 7.55 12.18
C VAL A 744 2.04 6.08 11.81
N ASN A 745 0.92 5.55 12.28
CA ASN A 745 0.43 4.19 12.03
C ASN A 745 -1.07 4.24 11.67
N GLN A 746 -1.77 3.12 11.72
CA GLN A 746 -3.18 2.99 11.36
C GLN A 746 -4.05 2.53 12.54
N ILE A 747 -3.70 2.96 13.74
CA ILE A 747 -4.40 2.58 14.98
C ILE A 747 -5.69 3.39 15.07
N THR A 748 -6.80 2.71 15.38
CA THR A 748 -8.13 3.31 15.60
C THR A 748 -8.50 3.28 17.09
N ASP A 749 -9.70 3.70 17.41
CA ASP A 749 -10.26 3.67 18.76
C ASP A 749 -10.23 2.29 19.41
N SER A 750 -10.39 1.24 18.60
CA SER A 750 -10.32 -0.15 19.07
C SER A 750 -8.94 -0.51 19.61
N GLY A 751 -7.87 -0.08 18.93
CA GLY A 751 -6.50 -0.29 19.40
C GLY A 751 -6.20 0.52 20.67
N VAL A 752 -6.69 1.75 20.74
CA VAL A 752 -6.51 2.60 21.93
C VAL A 752 -7.22 2.03 23.14
N LYS A 753 -8.41 1.43 22.98
CA LYS A 753 -9.09 0.74 24.08
C LYS A 753 -8.19 -0.34 24.69
N VAL A 754 -7.58 -1.18 23.86
CA VAL A 754 -6.62 -2.21 24.29
C VAL A 754 -5.42 -1.59 25.02
N LEU A 755 -4.84 -0.52 24.46
CA LEU A 755 -3.74 0.21 25.11
C LEU A 755 -4.13 0.72 26.49
N SER A 756 -5.33 1.31 26.63
CA SER A 756 -5.83 1.84 27.89
C SER A 756 -6.00 0.76 28.96
N GLU A 757 -6.51 -0.40 28.59
CA GLU A 757 -6.67 -1.55 29.48
C GLU A 757 -5.29 -2.04 29.98
N GLU A 758 -4.31 -2.20 29.08
CA GLU A 758 -2.96 -2.67 29.45
C GLU A 758 -2.17 -1.64 30.25
N LEU A 759 -2.27 -0.35 29.92
CA LEU A 759 -1.65 0.73 30.69
C LEU A 759 -2.20 0.79 32.11
N THR A 760 -3.49 0.60 32.30
CA THR A 760 -4.14 0.55 33.62
C THR A 760 -3.67 -0.65 34.43
N LYS A 761 -3.48 -1.80 33.77
CA LYS A 761 -3.07 -3.06 34.37
C LYS A 761 -1.63 -3.04 34.89
N TYR A 762 -0.68 -2.60 34.05
CA TYR A 762 0.75 -2.70 34.36
C TYR A 762 1.35 -1.43 34.99
N LYS A 763 0.86 -0.25 34.66
CA LYS A 763 1.29 1.06 35.23
C LYS A 763 2.80 1.33 35.18
N ILE A 764 3.49 0.83 34.15
CA ILE A 764 4.96 0.95 34.00
C ILE A 764 5.38 1.80 32.81
N VAL A 765 4.48 2.02 31.87
CA VAL A 765 4.71 2.86 30.68
C VAL A 765 4.79 4.32 31.14
N THR A 766 5.91 4.97 30.85
CA THR A 766 6.16 6.39 31.18
C THR A 766 5.92 7.30 29.98
N TYR A 767 6.12 6.78 28.77
CA TYR A 767 5.90 7.52 27.53
C TYR A 767 5.07 6.69 26.55
N LEU A 768 4.02 7.29 25.99
CA LEU A 768 3.20 6.73 24.92
C LEU A 768 3.06 7.74 23.79
N GLY A 769 3.55 7.39 22.58
CA GLY A 769 3.41 8.18 21.36
C GLY A 769 2.34 7.58 20.42
N LEU A 770 1.32 8.35 20.04
CA LEU A 770 0.24 7.94 19.14
C LEU A 770 -0.08 9.01 18.08
N TYR A 771 0.85 9.92 17.83
CA TYR A 771 0.72 10.98 16.86
C TYR A 771 0.36 10.45 15.46
N ASN A 772 -0.52 11.13 14.74
CA ASN A 772 -0.90 10.82 13.36
C ASN A 772 -1.35 9.35 13.15
N ASN A 773 -2.41 8.96 13.84
CA ASN A 773 -3.14 7.71 13.68
C ASN A 773 -4.59 7.98 13.22
N GLN A 774 -5.46 6.98 13.23
CA GLN A 774 -6.86 7.09 12.80
C GLN A 774 -7.84 7.09 14.00
N ILE A 775 -7.45 7.75 15.07
CA ILE A 775 -8.19 7.78 16.33
C ILE A 775 -9.26 8.85 16.27
N THR A 776 -10.48 8.54 16.75
CA THR A 776 -11.64 9.44 16.81
C THR A 776 -12.03 9.73 18.27
N ASP A 777 -13.19 10.34 18.50
CA ASP A 777 -13.67 10.71 19.83
C ASP A 777 -13.88 9.56 20.81
N VAL A 778 -14.17 8.37 20.29
CA VAL A 778 -14.46 7.19 21.12
C VAL A 778 -13.20 6.62 21.76
N GLY A 779 -12.04 6.88 21.17
CA GLY A 779 -10.76 6.28 21.58
C GLY A 779 -9.64 7.24 21.93
N ALA A 780 -9.85 8.37 22.48
CA ALA A 780 -8.87 9.36 22.96
C ALA A 780 -7.40 9.08 22.56
N ARG A 781 -6.85 9.77 21.53
CA ARG A 781 -5.45 10.28 21.56
C ARG A 781 -4.65 10.31 20.28
N LEU A 782 -3.80 11.19 20.02
CA LEU A 782 -2.81 12.19 20.32
C LEU A 782 -2.21 12.73 19.01
N GLY A 783 -1.98 13.99 18.82
CA GLY A 783 -1.36 14.68 17.64
C GLY A 783 -1.84 14.30 16.24
N LYS A 784 -2.34 15.26 15.46
CA LYS A 784 -2.93 15.09 14.10
C LYS A 784 -3.93 13.93 13.95
N ASN A 785 -4.70 13.66 15.00
CA ASN A 785 -5.88 12.82 14.97
C ASN A 785 -7.14 13.71 14.80
N LYS A 786 -8.33 13.13 14.89
CA LYS A 786 -9.59 13.87 14.81
C LYS A 786 -10.29 13.92 16.16
N ILE A 787 -9.53 14.06 17.24
CA ILE A 787 -10.05 14.06 18.61
C ILE A 787 -10.75 15.37 18.87
N THR A 788 -12.03 15.31 19.23
CA THR A 788 -12.80 16.47 19.67
C THR A 788 -12.72 16.63 21.19
N SER A 789 -13.53 17.53 21.74
CA SER A 789 -13.61 17.79 23.17
C SER A 789 -14.01 16.55 24.01
N GLU A 790 -14.87 15.67 23.49
CA GLU A 790 -15.27 14.45 24.21
C GLU A 790 -14.12 13.46 24.36
N GLY A 791 -13.38 13.18 23.28
CA GLY A 791 -12.18 12.36 23.35
C GLY A 791 -11.11 12.98 24.26
N GLY A 792 -10.94 14.30 24.22
CA GLY A 792 -10.09 15.06 25.12
C GLY A 792 -10.44 14.85 26.59
N LYS A 793 -11.72 14.82 26.95
CA LYS A 793 -12.20 14.56 28.33
C LYS A 793 -11.85 13.15 28.81
N TYR A 794 -12.03 12.13 27.98
CA TYR A 794 -11.64 10.74 28.34
C TYR A 794 -10.15 10.60 28.54
N LEU A 795 -9.35 11.28 27.74
CA LEU A 795 -7.91 11.30 27.90
C LEU A 795 -7.49 11.99 29.18
N ALA A 796 -8.02 13.17 29.43
CA ALA A 796 -7.74 13.89 30.65
C ALA A 796 -8.06 13.04 31.88
N LEU A 797 -9.16 12.26 31.84
CA LEU A 797 -9.53 11.33 32.91
C LEU A 797 -8.49 10.20 33.07
N ALA A 798 -7.98 9.64 31.95
CA ALA A 798 -6.95 8.62 31.99
C ALA A 798 -5.62 9.18 32.55
N VAL A 799 -5.25 10.39 32.15
CA VAL A 799 -4.07 11.10 32.72
C VAL A 799 -4.27 11.30 34.20
N LYS A 800 -5.43 11.84 34.64
CA LYS A 800 -5.75 12.06 36.06
C LYS A 800 -5.60 10.80 36.93
N ASN A 801 -5.95 9.65 36.37
CA ASN A 801 -5.87 8.35 37.07
C ASN A 801 -4.50 7.66 36.98
N SER A 802 -3.62 8.10 36.13
CA SER A 802 -2.26 7.57 35.96
C SER A 802 -1.27 8.34 36.82
N LYS A 803 -0.42 7.61 37.54
CA LYS A 803 0.67 8.23 38.36
C LYS A 803 2.05 8.03 37.72
N SER A 804 2.13 7.48 36.53
CA SER A 804 3.39 7.16 35.88
C SER A 804 3.62 7.92 34.56
N ILE A 805 2.57 8.51 33.98
CA ILE A 805 2.68 9.29 32.75
C ILE A 805 3.44 10.59 33.03
N SER A 806 4.53 10.80 32.28
CA SER A 806 5.36 12.03 32.38
C SER A 806 5.13 12.98 31.20
N GLU A 807 4.73 12.46 30.03
CA GLU A 807 4.55 13.26 28.83
C GLU A 807 3.24 12.92 28.11
N VAL A 808 2.52 13.95 27.64
CA VAL A 808 1.30 13.85 26.85
C VAL A 808 1.36 14.86 25.70
N GLY A 809 1.26 14.38 24.45
CA GLY A 809 1.25 15.24 23.27
C GLY A 809 -0.06 15.12 22.49
N MET A 810 -0.82 16.20 22.36
CA MET A 810 -2.13 16.28 21.71
C MET A 810 -2.15 17.20 20.47
N TRP A 811 -1.01 17.56 19.94
CA TRP A 811 -0.88 18.55 18.86
C TRP A 811 -1.76 18.20 17.64
N GLY A 812 -2.46 19.25 17.07
CA GLY A 812 -3.19 19.10 15.81
C GLY A 812 -4.52 18.34 15.92
N ASN A 813 -5.23 18.45 17.04
CA ASN A 813 -6.57 17.90 17.23
C ASN A 813 -7.66 19.00 17.33
N GLN A 814 -8.84 18.66 17.82
CA GLN A 814 -9.98 19.55 17.99
C GLN A 814 -10.50 19.50 19.45
N VAL A 815 -9.58 19.46 20.40
CA VAL A 815 -9.88 19.28 21.84
C VAL A 815 -10.75 20.42 22.38
N GLY A 816 -10.55 21.64 21.89
CA GLY A 816 -11.34 22.80 22.25
C GLY A 816 -11.29 23.14 23.74
N ASP A 817 -12.12 24.09 24.17
CA ASP A 817 -12.14 24.54 25.55
C ASP A 817 -12.62 23.50 26.55
N GLU A 818 -13.59 22.69 26.19
CA GLU A 818 -14.13 21.66 27.09
C GLU A 818 -13.10 20.55 27.39
N GLY A 819 -12.33 20.14 26.38
CA GLY A 819 -11.22 19.22 26.61
C GLY A 819 -10.08 19.87 27.39
N ALA A 820 -9.75 21.14 27.11
CA ALA A 820 -8.76 21.89 27.88
C ALA A 820 -9.16 22.04 29.35
N LYS A 821 -10.42 22.27 29.68
CA LYS A 821 -10.96 22.28 31.05
C LYS A 821 -10.76 20.92 31.76
N ALA A 822 -11.00 19.82 31.06
CA ALA A 822 -10.77 18.49 31.60
C ALA A 822 -9.28 18.22 31.87
N PHE A 823 -8.38 18.64 30.97
CA PHE A 823 -6.93 18.59 31.20
C PHE A 823 -6.51 19.48 32.37
N ALA A 824 -7.11 20.65 32.52
CA ALA A 824 -6.88 21.52 33.65
C ALA A 824 -7.19 20.81 34.98
N GLU A 825 -8.34 20.11 35.07
CA GLU A 825 -8.67 19.31 36.25
C GLU A 825 -7.69 18.15 36.48
N ALA A 826 -7.20 17.50 35.41
CA ALA A 826 -6.23 16.43 35.53
C ALA A 826 -4.88 16.95 36.02
N LEU A 827 -4.45 18.12 35.56
CA LEU A 827 -3.18 18.75 35.92
C LEU A 827 -3.11 19.21 37.39
N ARG A 828 -4.20 19.68 37.97
CA ARG A 828 -4.23 20.41 39.24
C ARG A 828 -3.36 19.79 40.33
N ASN A 829 -3.36 18.48 40.49
CA ASN A 829 -2.61 17.74 41.49
C ASN A 829 -1.87 16.53 40.89
N HIS A 830 -1.50 16.57 39.60
CA HIS A 830 -0.83 15.44 38.95
C HIS A 830 0.62 15.32 39.43
N PRO A 831 1.04 14.13 39.94
CA PRO A 831 2.34 14.00 40.58
C PRO A 831 3.53 13.84 39.65
N SER A 832 3.34 13.47 38.37
CA SER A 832 4.43 13.04 37.49
C SER A 832 4.39 13.61 36.08
N LEU A 833 3.34 14.33 35.66
CA LEU A 833 3.26 14.89 34.31
C LEU A 833 4.16 16.12 34.21
N THR A 834 5.24 16.02 33.44
CA THR A 834 6.24 17.08 33.26
C THR A 834 6.02 17.83 31.94
N THR A 835 5.45 17.19 30.91
CA THR A 835 5.26 17.78 29.58
C THR A 835 3.84 17.56 29.09
N LEU A 836 3.19 18.67 28.68
CA LEU A 836 1.89 18.65 28.02
C LEU A 836 1.91 19.50 26.74
N SER A 837 1.55 18.91 25.62
CA SER A 837 1.34 19.63 24.36
C SER A 837 -0.12 19.59 23.96
N LEU A 838 -0.76 20.75 23.90
CA LEU A 838 -2.10 21.01 23.39
C LEU A 838 -2.07 21.96 22.19
N ALA A 839 -0.97 21.99 21.45
CA ALA A 839 -0.81 22.86 20.28
C ALA A 839 -1.81 22.52 19.17
N SER A 840 -2.31 23.52 18.43
CA SER A 840 -3.25 23.37 17.32
C SER A 840 -4.51 22.57 17.70
N ASN A 841 -5.20 22.98 18.75
CA ASN A 841 -6.38 22.28 19.26
C ASN A 841 -7.67 23.13 19.28
N GLY A 842 -7.66 24.34 18.76
CA GLY A 842 -8.81 25.25 18.80
C GLY A 842 -9.19 25.67 20.22
N ILE A 843 -8.20 25.82 21.10
CA ILE A 843 -8.41 26.26 22.48
C ILE A 843 -8.50 27.78 22.48
N SER A 844 -9.61 28.29 23.02
CA SER A 844 -9.86 29.73 23.13
C SER A 844 -9.63 30.26 24.56
N THR A 845 -10.17 31.41 24.82
CA THR A 845 -10.04 32.14 26.09
C THR A 845 -10.45 31.30 27.31
N GLU A 846 -11.56 30.57 27.24
CA GLU A 846 -12.08 29.82 28.39
C GLU A 846 -11.22 28.60 28.75
N GLY A 847 -10.75 27.86 27.72
CA GLY A 847 -9.82 26.74 27.89
C GLY A 847 -8.47 27.19 28.44
N GLY A 848 -7.93 28.27 27.86
CA GLY A 848 -6.65 28.86 28.29
C GLY A 848 -6.66 29.34 29.74
N LYS A 849 -7.70 30.07 30.15
CA LYS A 849 -7.90 30.51 31.55
C LYS A 849 -8.03 29.31 32.52
N SER A 850 -8.68 28.24 32.10
CA SER A 850 -8.84 27.04 32.96
C SER A 850 -7.51 26.35 33.19
N LEU A 851 -6.66 26.23 32.14
CA LEU A 851 -5.29 25.70 32.25
C LEU A 851 -4.43 26.58 33.16
N ALA A 852 -4.47 27.90 32.99
CA ALA A 852 -3.73 28.84 33.84
C ALA A 852 -4.10 28.69 35.35
N ARG A 853 -5.40 28.61 35.67
CA ARG A 853 -5.86 28.42 37.06
C ARG A 853 -5.42 27.06 37.65
N ALA A 854 -5.42 26.00 36.86
CA ALA A 854 -4.95 24.69 37.32
C ALA A 854 -3.46 24.69 37.61
N LEU A 855 -2.67 25.37 36.76
CA LEU A 855 -1.22 25.48 36.94
C LEU A 855 -0.80 26.27 38.15
N GLN A 856 -1.65 27.15 38.72
CA GLN A 856 -1.37 27.79 40.02
C GLN A 856 -1.17 26.77 41.15
N GLN A 857 -1.77 25.59 41.07
CA GLN A 857 -1.69 24.51 42.06
C GLN A 857 -0.80 23.33 41.63
N ASN A 858 -0.38 23.29 40.36
CA ASN A 858 0.43 22.22 39.83
C ASN A 858 1.92 22.42 40.15
N THR A 859 2.56 21.36 40.63
CA THR A 859 3.99 21.34 41.00
C THR A 859 4.79 20.33 40.20
N SER A 860 4.29 19.82 39.07
CA SER A 860 4.96 18.81 38.28
C SER A 860 5.25 19.20 36.84
N LEU A 861 4.41 20.08 36.24
CA LEU A 861 4.54 20.44 34.83
C LEU A 861 5.67 21.41 34.60
N GLU A 862 6.65 21.04 33.76
CA GLU A 862 7.79 21.84 33.38
C GLU A 862 7.63 22.47 31.99
N ILE A 863 6.92 21.80 31.06
CA ILE A 863 6.78 22.23 29.66
C ILE A 863 5.33 22.22 29.25
N LEU A 864 4.82 23.37 28.76
CA LEU A 864 3.49 23.52 28.22
C LEU A 864 3.52 24.12 26.82
N TRP A 865 2.98 23.38 25.84
CA TRP A 865 2.85 23.83 24.45
C TRP A 865 1.40 24.17 24.10
N LEU A 866 1.13 25.45 23.85
CA LEU A 866 -0.17 25.99 23.45
C LEU A 866 -0.09 26.72 22.09
N THR A 867 0.92 26.39 21.29
CA THR A 867 1.17 26.94 19.95
C THR A 867 -0.05 26.75 19.03
N GLN A 868 -0.34 27.71 18.14
CA GLN A 868 -1.40 27.63 17.14
C GLN A 868 -2.79 27.34 17.73
N ASN A 869 -3.18 28.10 18.72
CA ASN A 869 -4.53 28.12 19.30
C ASN A 869 -5.17 29.53 19.13
N GLU A 870 -6.25 29.80 19.83
CA GLU A 870 -6.99 31.07 19.74
C GLU A 870 -6.86 31.89 21.05
N LEU A 871 -5.70 31.84 21.68
CA LEU A 871 -5.46 32.49 22.96
C LEU A 871 -5.23 34.00 22.77
N ASN A 872 -5.95 34.81 23.54
CA ASN A 872 -5.91 36.28 23.53
C ASN A 872 -5.23 36.88 24.77
N ASP A 873 -5.28 38.21 24.92
CA ASP A 873 -4.69 38.92 26.04
C ASP A 873 -5.31 38.56 27.41
N GLU A 874 -6.57 38.13 27.48
CA GLU A 874 -7.19 37.70 28.73
C GLU A 874 -6.57 36.40 29.23
N VAL A 875 -6.13 35.51 28.32
CA VAL A 875 -5.39 34.31 28.68
C VAL A 875 -3.98 34.68 29.13
N ALA A 876 -3.33 35.64 28.42
CA ALA A 876 -2.01 36.12 28.81
C ALA A 876 -2.02 36.70 30.22
N GLU A 877 -3.06 37.46 30.59
CA GLU A 877 -3.26 37.97 31.95
C GLU A 877 -3.40 36.82 32.97
N SER A 878 -4.23 35.81 32.67
CA SER A 878 -4.40 34.65 33.54
C SER A 878 -3.13 33.82 33.68
N LEU A 879 -2.29 33.73 32.63
CA LEU A 879 -0.98 33.09 32.67
C LEU A 879 0.02 33.93 33.44
N ALA A 880 -0.03 35.25 33.35
CA ALA A 880 0.80 36.14 34.12
C ALA A 880 0.53 35.99 35.65
N GLU A 881 -0.76 35.95 36.04
CA GLU A 881 -1.15 35.68 37.42
C GLU A 881 -0.70 34.26 37.90
N MET A 882 -0.75 33.28 36.99
CA MET A 882 -0.23 31.94 37.29
C MET A 882 1.27 31.96 37.49
N LEU A 883 2.04 32.65 36.65
CA LEU A 883 3.49 32.75 36.76
C LEU A 883 3.96 33.42 38.06
N LYS A 884 3.21 34.36 38.65
CA LYS A 884 3.53 34.95 39.94
C LYS A 884 3.57 33.92 41.10
N VAL A 885 2.89 32.78 40.93
CA VAL A 885 2.78 31.73 41.96
C VAL A 885 3.56 30.46 41.57
N ASN A 886 3.46 30.02 40.33
CA ASN A 886 4.08 28.77 39.85
C ASN A 886 5.56 28.99 39.47
N GLN A 887 6.44 28.30 40.16
CA GLN A 887 7.90 28.31 39.91
C GLN A 887 8.38 26.99 39.23
N THR A 888 7.47 26.08 38.88
CA THR A 888 7.81 24.76 38.36
C THR A 888 7.89 24.79 36.83
N LEU A 889 7.02 25.58 36.16
CA LEU A 889 6.95 25.68 34.70
C LEU A 889 8.23 26.36 34.20
N LYS A 890 8.95 25.70 33.25
CA LYS A 890 10.21 26.16 32.67
C LYS A 890 10.03 26.70 31.28
N HIS A 891 9.19 26.04 30.46
CA HIS A 891 8.96 26.42 29.05
C HIS A 891 7.48 26.61 28.78
N LEU A 892 7.11 27.76 28.27
CA LEU A 892 5.74 28.09 27.86
C LEU A 892 5.72 28.59 26.41
N TRP A 893 5.15 27.77 25.53
CA TRP A 893 5.11 28.07 24.11
C TRP A 893 3.70 28.48 23.65
N LEU A 894 3.59 29.80 23.33
CA LEU A 894 2.38 30.49 22.92
C LEU A 894 2.44 30.96 21.46
N ILE A 895 3.27 30.34 20.65
CA ILE A 895 3.57 30.71 19.26
C ILE A 895 2.27 30.70 18.42
N GLN A 896 2.10 31.67 17.52
CA GLN A 896 0.95 31.76 16.59
C GLN A 896 -0.42 31.72 17.31
N ASN A 897 -0.62 32.60 18.26
CA ASN A 897 -1.89 32.87 18.91
C ASN A 897 -2.37 34.31 18.62
N GLN A 898 -3.27 34.85 19.40
CA GLN A 898 -3.88 36.17 19.23
C GLN A 898 -3.45 37.15 20.34
N ILE A 899 -2.27 36.99 20.92
CA ILE A 899 -1.74 37.84 22.00
C ILE A 899 -1.18 39.10 21.39
N THR A 900 -1.50 40.27 21.97
CA THR A 900 -0.99 41.57 21.55
C THR A 900 0.15 42.04 22.48
N ALA A 901 0.68 43.24 22.20
CA ALA A 901 1.66 43.92 23.08
C ALA A 901 1.16 44.07 24.53
N LYS A 902 -0.14 44.26 24.75
CA LYS A 902 -0.75 44.34 26.09
C LYS A 902 -0.59 43.03 26.88
N GLY A 903 -0.93 41.89 26.28
CA GLY A 903 -0.76 40.60 26.93
C GLY A 903 0.71 40.27 27.16
N THR A 904 1.60 40.65 26.23
CA THR A 904 3.04 40.49 26.36
C THR A 904 3.60 41.27 27.54
N ALA A 905 3.15 42.52 27.75
CA ALA A 905 3.52 43.36 28.86
C ALA A 905 3.14 42.72 30.20
N GLN A 906 1.94 42.13 30.30
CA GLN A 906 1.47 41.46 31.51
C GLN A 906 2.34 40.23 31.84
N LEU A 907 2.73 39.43 30.83
CA LEU A 907 3.63 38.30 31.00
C LEU A 907 5.03 38.76 31.44
N ALA A 908 5.57 39.86 30.86
CA ALA A 908 6.86 40.43 31.22
C ALA A 908 6.86 40.95 32.64
N ASP A 909 5.78 41.60 33.10
CA ASP A 909 5.64 42.05 34.47
C ASP A 909 5.68 40.88 35.47
N ALA A 910 5.04 39.77 35.16
CA ALA A 910 5.06 38.56 36.01
C ALA A 910 6.46 37.95 36.14
N LEU A 911 7.35 38.16 35.16
CA LEU A 911 8.74 37.67 35.23
C LEU A 911 9.59 38.36 36.30
N GLN A 912 9.19 39.53 36.80
CA GLN A 912 9.89 40.20 37.88
C GLN A 912 9.85 39.37 39.18
N SER A 913 8.81 38.59 39.39
CA SER A 913 8.62 37.73 40.56
C SER A 913 8.86 36.25 40.28
N ASN A 914 8.93 35.84 39.01
CA ASN A 914 9.17 34.45 38.63
C ASN A 914 10.63 34.18 38.27
N THR A 915 11.24 33.22 38.98
CA THR A 915 12.60 32.74 38.72
C THR A 915 12.68 31.35 38.14
N GLY A 916 11.54 30.64 38.05
CA GLY A 916 11.45 29.25 37.57
C GLY A 916 11.36 29.14 36.06
N ILE A 917 10.70 30.09 35.39
CA ILE A 917 10.54 30.10 33.93
C ILE A 917 11.84 30.44 33.21
N THR A 918 12.20 29.64 32.20
CA THR A 918 13.40 29.87 31.38
C THR A 918 13.07 30.45 30.03
N GLU A 919 11.85 30.16 29.51
CA GLU A 919 11.49 30.60 28.17
C GLU A 919 9.98 30.74 28.00
N ILE A 920 9.55 31.88 27.41
CA ILE A 920 8.20 32.13 26.91
C ILE A 920 8.29 32.50 25.42
N CYS A 921 7.81 31.64 24.53
CA CYS A 921 7.84 31.88 23.08
C CYS A 921 6.52 32.46 22.57
N LEU A 922 6.58 33.66 21.99
CA LEU A 922 5.44 34.42 21.48
C LEU A 922 5.49 34.69 19.96
N ASN A 923 6.39 34.02 19.20
CA ASN A 923 6.56 34.22 17.76
C ASN A 923 5.23 34.08 17.01
N GLY A 924 4.99 34.98 16.04
CA GLY A 924 3.80 34.90 15.19
C GLY A 924 2.48 35.30 15.88
N ASN A 925 2.51 35.95 17.04
CA ASN A 925 1.35 36.58 17.65
C ASN A 925 1.06 37.98 17.04
N LEU A 926 0.05 38.69 17.54
CA LEU A 926 -0.34 40.01 17.04
C LEU A 926 0.50 41.13 17.64
N ILE A 927 1.82 40.95 17.69
CA ILE A 927 2.81 41.88 18.25
C ILE A 927 3.57 42.51 17.08
N LYS A 928 3.58 43.84 17.00
CA LYS A 928 4.34 44.56 15.96
C LYS A 928 5.84 44.48 16.26
N PRO A 929 6.70 44.48 15.21
CA PRO A 929 8.15 44.44 15.41
C PRO A 929 8.72 45.56 16.31
N GLU A 930 8.10 46.75 16.26
CA GLU A 930 8.49 47.89 17.10
C GLU A 930 8.15 47.68 18.56
N GLU A 931 7.01 47.03 18.83
CA GLU A 931 6.53 46.67 20.20
C GLU A 931 7.35 45.53 20.78
N ALA A 932 7.78 44.58 19.95
CA ALA A 932 8.61 43.45 20.37
C ALA A 932 10.01 43.88 20.81
N LYS A 933 10.58 44.94 20.21
CA LYS A 933 11.90 45.50 20.60
C LYS A 933 12.00 45.90 22.07
N VAL A 934 10.90 46.26 22.72
CA VAL A 934 10.88 46.60 24.15
C VAL A 934 11.33 45.45 25.03
N TYR A 935 11.23 44.20 24.53
CA TYR A 935 11.55 42.97 25.27
C TYR A 935 12.88 42.34 24.86
N GLU A 936 13.69 42.94 23.98
CA GLU A 936 15.00 42.40 23.55
C GLU A 936 15.97 42.17 24.71
N ASP A 937 15.89 42.93 25.78
CA ASP A 937 16.72 42.77 26.97
C ASP A 937 16.22 41.64 27.91
N GLU A 938 14.96 41.24 27.81
CA GLU A 938 14.39 40.14 28.61
C GLU A 938 14.54 38.79 27.89
N LYS A 939 15.67 38.12 28.07
CA LYS A 939 16.09 36.90 27.40
C LYS A 939 15.12 35.74 27.56
N ARG A 940 14.16 35.78 28.46
CA ARG A 940 13.14 34.75 28.72
C ARG A 940 11.92 34.92 27.83
N ILE A 941 11.77 36.06 27.11
CA ILE A 941 10.67 36.32 26.16
C ILE A 941 11.23 36.28 24.74
N ILE A 942 10.67 35.44 23.91
CA ILE A 942 11.03 35.29 22.49
C ILE A 942 9.84 35.68 21.62
N CYS A 943 9.94 36.82 20.93
CA CYS A 943 8.89 37.38 20.06
C CYS A 943 9.21 37.30 18.57
N PHE A 944 10.40 36.84 18.15
CA PHE A 944 10.89 36.85 16.76
C PHE A 944 11.12 35.43 16.21
#